data_1bc2eba54d901d873c40385b6b1ce858
#
_entry.id   1bc2eba54d901d873c40385b6b1ce858
#
_cell.length_a   1.000
_cell.length_b   1.000
_cell.length_c   1.000
_cell.angle_alpha   90.00
_cell.angle_beta   90.00
_cell.angle_gamma   90.00
#
_symmetry.space_group_name_H-M   'P 1'
#
loop_
_entity.id
_entity.type
_entity.pdbx_description
1 polymer ?
#
loop_
_entity_poly.entity_id
_entity_poly.type
_entity_poly.pdbx_seq_one_letter_code
_entity_poly.pdbx_strand_id
1 'polypeptide(L)'
;MKKPTRPGLTLSLVLLLAAAAYAAEPASIQGNIVEHRGYKMAGLTVVAINQDSPTRYETTSGPTGSFTFDDVEPGVYTLVTECEGIERIINRVVVQPEKAAQVELTALAIRPTENTAIDKYIASTSAQGGSYPGGNISYLNLNDDQDIYFMVLYFGILGLLSVYGVYRYRLVYLFLRYKDFTPEPKSRFAEDDLPRVTVQLPLFNEMYVAERLIDSVVNLDYPRGLLEIQVLDDSTDDTVPIASAAVKKYFDQGYDISYHHRADRHGFKAGALEAGLKKSSGDFILIFDADFVPRPDCIRRAIDYFTDERIGMVQMRWSHINADYSLLTKVQAIMLNAHFVIEQTSRSRCGGFFNFNGTAGMWRREAIEWSGGWQHDTLAEDTDLSYRAQLMGWRFVYLLDEDVPAELPAEMNAFKSQQKRWAKGVVQVGLKMLPRIWRDPRLPLRVKLEQFFRLTGNLAAPLVIVLAVINLPILIVRYNQGFFHLFVLDVPILTFSTLSVIVYYFVSERHLYPKTYSKSLKYLPFVMSMGIALTFSNARAVIEALVGVKSPFVRTPKYGIENHADSSWLGKRYFPRRLALPLVELLFTAYFVFTVWYAVHSHIFATLPFLLVYLLGYAYAAVMSIVQGRIGLRRTNVIGK
;
A
#
# COMPACT_ATOMS: atom_id res chain seq x y z
N MET A 1 9.55 36.42 -20.65
CA MET A 1 8.59 36.29 -19.54
C MET A 1 7.19 36.09 -20.11
N LYS A 2 6.73 34.84 -20.25
CA LYS A 2 5.35 34.51 -20.64
C LYS A 2 4.64 33.94 -19.40
N LYS A 3 3.51 34.53 -19.01
CA LYS A 3 2.66 34.09 -17.89
C LYS A 3 2.09 32.69 -18.20
N PRO A 4 2.04 31.75 -17.25
CA PRO A 4 1.37 30.47 -17.45
C PRO A 4 -0.13 30.64 -17.29
N THR A 5 -0.89 30.13 -18.26
CA THR A 5 -2.35 29.99 -18.24
C THR A 5 -2.78 28.98 -17.16
N ARG A 6 -3.79 29.32 -16.40
CA ARG A 6 -4.37 28.53 -15.30
C ARG A 6 -5.09 27.29 -15.84
N PRO A 7 -4.86 26.09 -15.32
CA PRO A 7 -5.74 24.93 -15.52
C PRO A 7 -6.76 24.88 -14.38
N GLY A 8 -7.82 25.66 -14.51
CA GLY A 8 -8.89 25.73 -13.50
C GLY A 8 -10.24 25.15 -13.92
N LEU A 9 -10.37 24.61 -15.14
CA LEU A 9 -11.69 24.26 -15.69
C LEU A 9 -12.00 22.77 -15.82
N THR A 10 -11.04 21.87 -15.65
CA THR A 10 -11.27 20.43 -15.86
C THR A 10 -11.75 19.67 -14.63
N LEU A 11 -11.49 20.17 -13.43
CA LEU A 11 -11.91 19.50 -12.19
C LEU A 11 -13.39 19.76 -11.86
N SER A 12 -13.91 20.92 -12.25
CA SER A 12 -15.33 21.29 -12.06
C SER A 12 -16.28 20.49 -12.96
N LEU A 13 -15.82 20.05 -14.15
CA LEU A 13 -16.65 19.30 -15.09
C LEU A 13 -16.85 17.84 -14.67
N VAL A 14 -15.88 17.22 -14.02
CA VAL A 14 -15.98 15.84 -13.50
C VAL A 14 -16.88 15.79 -12.26
N LEU A 15 -16.91 16.84 -11.44
CA LEU A 15 -17.81 16.94 -10.29
C LEU A 15 -19.25 17.27 -10.72
N LEU A 16 -19.45 18.04 -11.80
CA LEU A 16 -20.77 18.33 -12.36
C LEU A 16 -21.37 17.15 -13.14
N LEU A 17 -20.56 16.33 -13.80
CA LEU A 17 -21.02 15.11 -14.49
C LEU A 17 -21.38 13.99 -13.50
N ALA A 18 -20.80 13.96 -12.31
CA ALA A 18 -21.19 13.02 -11.26
C ALA A 18 -22.49 13.44 -10.54
N ALA A 19 -22.81 14.75 -10.55
CA ALA A 19 -24.05 15.27 -9.92
C ALA A 19 -25.26 15.27 -10.88
N ALA A 20 -25.04 15.20 -12.19
CA ALA A 20 -26.12 15.25 -13.20
C ALA A 20 -26.69 13.87 -13.59
N ALA A 21 -26.18 12.78 -13.03
CA ALA A 21 -26.56 11.40 -13.44
C ALA A 21 -27.50 10.68 -12.47
N TYR A 22 -28.17 11.36 -11.55
CA TYR A 22 -29.14 10.71 -10.65
C TYR A 22 -30.46 11.50 -10.58
N ALA A 23 -31.20 11.50 -11.69
CA ALA A 23 -32.65 11.46 -11.61
C ALA A 23 -32.99 9.99 -11.33
N ALA A 24 -33.35 9.66 -10.07
CA ALA A 24 -33.75 8.32 -9.72
C ALA A 24 -34.98 7.96 -10.58
N GLU A 25 -34.91 6.90 -11.38
CA GLU A 25 -36.07 6.42 -12.12
C GLU A 25 -37.11 5.91 -11.14
N PRO A 26 -38.41 6.13 -11.41
CA PRO A 26 -39.47 5.75 -10.50
C PRO A 26 -39.52 4.21 -10.31
N ALA A 27 -39.64 3.80 -9.07
CA ALA A 27 -39.80 2.41 -8.69
C ALA A 27 -41.21 2.15 -8.19
N SER A 28 -41.61 0.89 -7.98
CA SER A 28 -42.91 0.55 -7.45
C SER A 28 -42.82 -0.40 -6.25
N ILE A 29 -43.83 -0.34 -5.37
CA ILE A 29 -44.07 -1.35 -4.32
C ILE A 29 -45.32 -2.09 -4.67
N GLN A 30 -45.23 -3.40 -4.81
CA GLN A 30 -46.38 -4.27 -5.08
C GLN A 30 -46.50 -5.31 -3.98
N GLY A 31 -47.72 -5.62 -3.55
CA GLY A 31 -47.89 -6.60 -2.51
C GLY A 31 -49.30 -7.18 -2.41
N ASN A 32 -49.43 -8.14 -1.51
CA ASN A 32 -50.71 -8.75 -1.17
C ASN A 32 -50.90 -8.71 0.35
N ILE A 33 -52.15 -8.51 0.78
CA ILE A 33 -52.53 -8.66 2.17
C ILE A 33 -53.28 -9.98 2.30
N VAL A 34 -52.79 -10.87 3.16
CA VAL A 34 -53.40 -12.18 3.42
C VAL A 34 -53.67 -12.33 4.92
N GLU A 35 -54.79 -12.92 5.28
CA GLU A 35 -55.03 -13.36 6.65
C GLU A 35 -54.18 -14.60 6.96
N HIS A 36 -53.90 -14.85 8.22
CA HIS A 36 -53.12 -15.99 8.75
C HIS A 36 -53.54 -17.36 8.14
N ARG A 37 -54.78 -17.51 7.68
CA ARG A 37 -55.27 -18.72 7.01
C ARG A 37 -55.16 -18.68 5.49
N GLY A 38 -54.49 -17.66 4.93
CA GLY A 38 -54.26 -17.49 3.50
C GLY A 38 -55.42 -16.82 2.73
N TYR A 39 -56.45 -16.31 3.42
CA TYR A 39 -57.54 -15.55 2.77
C TYR A 39 -57.02 -14.14 2.42
N LYS A 40 -57.31 -13.72 1.21
CA LYS A 40 -56.92 -12.41 0.70
C LYS A 40 -57.86 -11.33 1.26
N MET A 41 -57.29 -10.22 1.73
CA MET A 41 -58.01 -9.13 2.38
C MET A 41 -58.15 -7.92 1.49
N ALA A 42 -59.40 -7.59 1.11
CA ALA A 42 -59.73 -6.46 0.28
C ALA A 42 -60.17 -5.24 1.12
N GLY A 43 -60.01 -4.03 0.55
CA GLY A 43 -60.51 -2.79 1.13
C GLY A 43 -59.71 -2.23 2.31
N LEU A 44 -58.52 -2.75 2.55
CA LEU A 44 -57.63 -2.23 3.61
C LEU A 44 -56.76 -1.07 3.11
N THR A 45 -56.71 -0.01 3.86
CA THR A 45 -55.80 1.10 3.57
C THR A 45 -54.36 0.68 3.90
N VAL A 46 -53.45 0.83 2.93
CA VAL A 46 -52.02 0.61 3.09
C VAL A 46 -51.30 1.94 2.94
N VAL A 47 -50.43 2.25 3.88
CA VAL A 47 -49.63 3.49 3.89
C VAL A 47 -48.18 3.10 3.83
N ALA A 48 -47.44 3.64 2.84
CA ALA A 48 -46.00 3.51 2.76
C ALA A 48 -45.35 4.82 3.24
N ILE A 49 -44.60 4.74 4.32
CA ILE A 49 -43.91 5.89 4.93
C ILE A 49 -42.43 5.73 4.65
N ASN A 50 -41.87 6.67 3.91
CA ASN A 50 -40.42 6.74 3.70
C ASN A 50 -39.73 7.08 5.03
N GLN A 51 -38.69 6.33 5.37
CA GLN A 51 -37.94 6.55 6.61
C GLN A 51 -36.93 7.69 6.51
N ASP A 52 -36.57 8.03 5.28
CA ASP A 52 -35.47 9.00 5.00
C ASP A 52 -35.99 10.36 4.53
N SER A 53 -37.32 10.46 4.23
CA SER A 53 -37.96 11.70 3.80
C SER A 53 -39.39 11.78 4.39
N PRO A 54 -40.00 12.99 4.45
CA PRO A 54 -41.39 13.13 4.92
C PRO A 54 -42.43 12.58 3.93
N THR A 55 -42.01 11.89 2.88
CA THR A 55 -42.90 11.39 1.81
C THR A 55 -43.73 10.19 2.29
N ARG A 56 -45.03 10.29 2.07
CA ARG A 56 -46.01 9.26 2.41
C ARG A 56 -46.87 8.95 1.21
N TYR A 57 -47.02 7.66 0.92
CA TYR A 57 -47.93 7.14 -0.12
C TYR A 57 -49.05 6.35 0.53
N GLU A 58 -50.25 6.41 -0.04
CA GLU A 58 -51.41 5.71 0.47
C GLU A 58 -52.16 5.03 -0.69
N THR A 59 -52.59 3.77 -0.48
CA THR A 59 -53.37 2.99 -1.44
C THR A 59 -54.35 2.08 -0.67
N THR A 60 -55.27 1.47 -1.40
CA THR A 60 -56.25 0.51 -0.82
C THR A 60 -56.12 -0.84 -1.51
N SER A 61 -56.15 -1.92 -0.73
CA SER A 61 -56.06 -3.27 -1.30
C SER A 61 -57.32 -3.62 -2.12
N GLY A 62 -57.09 -4.16 -3.33
CA GLY A 62 -58.11 -4.58 -4.25
C GLY A 62 -58.82 -5.88 -3.83
N PRO A 63 -59.82 -6.37 -4.63
CA PRO A 63 -60.61 -7.55 -4.31
C PRO A 63 -59.79 -8.84 -4.11
N THR A 64 -58.58 -8.87 -4.63
CA THR A 64 -57.64 -9.98 -4.51
C THR A 64 -56.63 -9.79 -3.37
N GLY A 65 -56.83 -8.76 -2.53
CA GLY A 65 -55.89 -8.39 -1.49
C GLY A 65 -54.61 -7.71 -2.00
N SER A 66 -54.49 -7.50 -3.31
CA SER A 66 -53.33 -6.88 -3.92
C SER A 66 -53.36 -5.36 -3.74
N PHE A 67 -52.17 -4.76 -3.58
CA PHE A 67 -51.99 -3.32 -3.56
C PHE A 67 -50.73 -2.94 -4.34
N THR A 68 -50.71 -1.73 -4.89
CA THR A 68 -49.58 -1.20 -5.62
C THR A 68 -49.38 0.27 -5.27
N PHE A 69 -48.14 0.67 -5.11
CA PHE A 69 -47.70 2.05 -5.14
C PHE A 69 -46.80 2.22 -6.36
N ASP A 70 -47.24 3.03 -7.30
CA ASP A 70 -46.46 3.39 -8.49
C ASP A 70 -45.71 4.68 -8.25
N ASP A 71 -44.59 4.89 -8.97
CA ASP A 71 -43.75 6.12 -8.91
C ASP A 71 -43.25 6.44 -7.49
N VAL A 72 -42.77 5.43 -6.79
CA VAL A 72 -42.21 5.56 -5.43
C VAL A 72 -40.72 5.91 -5.53
N GLU A 73 -40.25 6.90 -4.80
CA GLU A 73 -38.83 7.19 -4.70
C GLU A 73 -38.05 5.98 -4.14
N PRO A 74 -36.86 5.67 -4.66
CA PRO A 74 -36.03 4.65 -4.05
C PRO A 74 -35.70 4.98 -2.59
N GLY A 75 -35.79 4.00 -1.68
CA GLY A 75 -35.54 4.25 -0.27
C GLY A 75 -36.07 3.11 0.60
N VAL A 76 -36.08 3.34 1.91
CA VAL A 76 -36.63 2.39 2.90
C VAL A 76 -37.99 2.84 3.35
N TYR A 77 -38.97 1.97 3.20
CA TYR A 77 -40.34 2.26 3.55
C TYR A 77 -40.83 1.38 4.68
N THR A 78 -41.62 1.97 5.57
CA THR A 78 -42.45 1.25 6.52
C THR A 78 -43.86 1.17 5.94
N LEU A 79 -44.37 -0.04 5.69
CA LEU A 79 -45.74 -0.28 5.29
C LEU A 79 -46.60 -0.45 6.53
N VAL A 80 -47.66 0.33 6.61
CA VAL A 80 -48.63 0.29 7.71
C VAL A 80 -49.99 0.04 7.11
N THR A 81 -50.77 -0.90 7.66
CA THR A 81 -52.19 -1.06 7.34
C THR A 81 -53.01 -1.02 8.60
N GLU A 82 -54.18 -0.39 8.54
CA GLU A 82 -55.16 -0.28 9.64
C GLU A 82 -56.51 -0.74 9.17
N CYS A 83 -57.20 -1.54 10.01
CA CYS A 83 -58.56 -1.98 9.79
C CYS A 83 -59.27 -2.11 11.14
N GLU A 84 -60.59 -1.86 11.20
CA GLU A 84 -61.38 -2.12 12.41
C GLU A 84 -61.25 -3.59 12.86
N GLY A 85 -60.71 -3.80 14.06
CA GLY A 85 -60.50 -5.13 14.66
C GLY A 85 -59.16 -5.80 14.28
N ILE A 86 -58.30 -5.13 13.51
CA ILE A 86 -56.93 -5.58 13.19
C ILE A 86 -56.00 -4.44 13.58
N GLU A 87 -55.13 -4.70 14.53
CA GLU A 87 -54.09 -3.72 14.89
C GLU A 87 -52.99 -3.68 13.83
N ARG A 88 -52.37 -2.51 13.71
CA ARG A 88 -51.28 -2.11 12.80
C ARG A 88 -50.38 -3.25 12.37
N ILE A 89 -50.39 -3.60 11.08
CA ILE A 89 -49.33 -4.43 10.48
C ILE A 89 -48.23 -3.49 10.01
N ILE A 90 -47.05 -3.68 10.52
CA ILE A 90 -45.88 -2.90 10.13
C ILE A 90 -44.91 -3.85 9.43
N ASN A 91 -44.58 -3.57 8.17
CA ASN A 91 -43.52 -4.27 7.44
C ASN A 91 -42.57 -3.27 6.82
N ARG A 92 -41.28 -3.58 6.82
CA ARG A 92 -40.26 -2.74 6.27
C ARG A 92 -39.85 -3.23 4.90
N VAL A 93 -39.81 -2.32 3.91
CA VAL A 93 -39.52 -2.63 2.50
C VAL A 93 -38.43 -1.72 1.98
N VAL A 94 -37.45 -2.30 1.31
CA VAL A 94 -36.42 -1.55 0.60
C VAL A 94 -36.77 -1.48 -0.87
N VAL A 95 -36.92 -0.27 -1.39
CA VAL A 95 -37.26 -0.01 -2.79
C VAL A 95 -35.99 0.40 -3.52
N GLN A 96 -35.60 -0.39 -4.52
CA GLN A 96 -34.46 -0.10 -5.39
C GLN A 96 -34.90 0.63 -6.67
N PRO A 97 -34.04 1.44 -7.29
CA PRO A 97 -34.32 2.05 -8.59
C PRO A 97 -34.68 0.96 -9.63
N GLU A 98 -35.61 1.28 -10.52
CA GLU A 98 -36.05 0.42 -11.65
C GLU A 98 -36.67 -0.94 -11.28
N LYS A 99 -36.99 -1.21 -10.02
CA LYS A 99 -37.55 -2.50 -9.61
C LYS A 99 -38.82 -2.36 -8.80
N ALA A 100 -39.79 -3.25 -9.06
CA ALA A 100 -40.91 -3.43 -8.18
C ALA A 100 -40.50 -4.24 -6.94
N ALA A 101 -40.65 -3.66 -5.75
CA ALA A 101 -40.51 -4.39 -4.50
C ALA A 101 -41.76 -5.22 -4.23
N GLN A 102 -41.62 -6.54 -4.13
CA GLN A 102 -42.73 -7.46 -3.84
C GLN A 102 -42.86 -7.69 -2.35
N VAL A 103 -44.08 -7.54 -1.80
CA VAL A 103 -44.30 -7.65 -0.35
C VAL A 103 -45.57 -8.46 -0.09
N GLU A 104 -45.50 -9.37 0.87
CA GLU A 104 -46.69 -10.03 1.42
C GLU A 104 -46.91 -9.56 2.87
N LEU A 105 -48.06 -8.93 3.13
CA LEU A 105 -48.48 -8.51 4.46
C LEU A 105 -49.41 -9.55 5.04
N THR A 106 -49.03 -10.24 6.12
CA THR A 106 -49.88 -11.23 6.79
C THR A 106 -50.61 -10.58 7.94
N ALA A 107 -51.94 -10.49 7.84
CA ALA A 107 -52.82 -10.00 8.88
C ALA A 107 -53.17 -11.11 9.86
N LEU A 108 -52.97 -10.90 11.15
CA LEU A 108 -53.51 -11.76 12.22
C LEU A 108 -54.86 -11.21 12.66
N ALA A 109 -55.92 -11.99 12.49
CA ALA A 109 -57.21 -11.67 13.11
C ALA A 109 -57.09 -11.85 14.63
N ILE A 110 -57.13 -10.76 15.37
CA ILE A 110 -57.02 -10.77 16.82
C ILE A 110 -58.41 -10.69 17.42
N ARG A 111 -58.78 -11.64 18.29
CA ARG A 111 -59.90 -11.46 19.21
C ARG A 111 -59.52 -10.41 20.26
N PRO A 112 -60.42 -9.50 20.63
CA PRO A 112 -60.07 -8.30 21.40
C PRO A 112 -59.88 -8.56 22.91
N THR A 113 -58.97 -9.42 23.29
CA THR A 113 -58.55 -9.59 24.68
C THR A 113 -57.18 -10.20 24.77
N GLU A 114 -56.14 -9.43 24.57
CA GLU A 114 -54.80 -9.61 25.19
C GLU A 114 -53.71 -8.87 24.42
N ASN A 115 -53.30 -7.71 24.93
CA ASN A 115 -52.19 -6.89 24.38
C ASN A 115 -50.81 -7.59 24.35
N THR A 116 -50.67 -8.70 25.08
CA THR A 116 -49.40 -9.45 25.20
C THR A 116 -49.05 -10.32 24.00
N ALA A 117 -50.02 -10.68 23.16
CA ALA A 117 -49.80 -11.50 21.97
C ALA A 117 -49.25 -10.65 20.80
N ILE A 118 -49.65 -9.39 20.74
CA ILE A 118 -49.22 -8.43 19.70
C ILE A 118 -47.78 -8.02 19.89
N ASP A 119 -47.40 -7.70 21.12
CA ASP A 119 -45.99 -7.33 21.41
C ASP A 119 -45.03 -8.49 21.12
N LYS A 120 -45.44 -9.74 21.38
CA LYS A 120 -44.67 -10.94 20.99
C LYS A 120 -44.64 -11.16 19.49
N TYR A 121 -45.71 -10.81 18.76
CA TYR A 121 -45.75 -10.95 17.30
C TYR A 121 -44.97 -9.84 16.62
N ILE A 122 -45.06 -8.58 17.08
CA ILE A 122 -44.26 -7.47 16.61
C ILE A 122 -42.76 -7.75 16.87
N ALA A 123 -42.42 -8.28 18.05
CA ALA A 123 -41.05 -8.71 18.36
C ALA A 123 -40.60 -9.90 17.48
N SER A 124 -41.49 -10.83 17.11
CA SER A 124 -41.17 -11.97 16.24
C SER A 124 -41.10 -11.60 14.76
N THR A 125 -41.87 -10.61 14.29
CA THR A 125 -41.83 -10.11 12.90
C THR A 125 -40.75 -9.05 12.67
N SER A 126 -40.42 -8.25 13.67
CA SER A 126 -39.23 -7.42 13.64
C SER A 126 -37.93 -8.24 13.69
N ALA A 127 -37.98 -9.46 14.25
CA ALA A 127 -36.89 -10.44 14.20
C ALA A 127 -36.85 -11.25 12.88
N GLN A 128 -37.94 -11.30 12.12
CA GLN A 128 -38.00 -11.90 10.78
C GLN A 128 -37.88 -10.78 9.73
N GLY A 129 -36.68 -10.28 9.51
CA GLY A 129 -36.39 -9.39 8.39
C GLY A 129 -36.98 -9.97 7.10
N GLY A 130 -37.69 -9.14 6.31
CA GLY A 130 -38.47 -9.54 5.16
C GLY A 130 -37.80 -10.59 4.30
N SER A 131 -38.50 -11.68 4.03
CA SER A 131 -38.02 -12.78 3.20
C SER A 131 -37.91 -12.30 1.75
N TYR A 132 -36.71 -12.02 1.30
CA TYR A 132 -36.38 -11.96 -0.12
C TYR A 132 -36.43 -13.38 -0.71
N PRO A 133 -36.82 -13.56 -1.99
CA PRO A 133 -36.67 -14.83 -2.68
C PRO A 133 -35.18 -15.09 -2.94
N GLY A 134 -34.52 -15.65 -1.96
CA GLY A 134 -33.09 -15.88 -1.93
C GLY A 134 -32.58 -16.08 -0.51
N GLY A 135 -33.15 -17.05 0.20
CA GLY A 135 -32.59 -17.67 1.41
C GLY A 135 -32.28 -16.75 2.58
N ASN A 136 -32.95 -16.96 3.69
CA ASN A 136 -32.67 -16.40 5.00
C ASN A 136 -31.18 -16.38 5.38
N ILE A 137 -30.51 -15.25 5.24
CA ILE A 137 -29.27 -14.95 5.97
C ILE A 137 -29.56 -13.80 6.95
N SER A 138 -30.70 -13.88 7.66
CA SER A 138 -31.08 -12.89 8.68
C SER A 138 -30.50 -13.18 10.08
N TYR A 139 -29.39 -13.95 10.16
CA TYR A 139 -28.81 -14.33 11.46
C TYR A 139 -27.81 -13.31 12.04
N LEU A 140 -27.58 -12.17 11.38
CA LEU A 140 -26.77 -11.11 11.90
C LEU A 140 -27.60 -9.81 12.02
N ASN A 141 -28.69 -9.84 12.77
CA ASN A 141 -29.28 -8.62 13.31
C ASN A 141 -28.34 -8.09 14.40
N LEU A 142 -27.39 -7.27 13.98
CA LEU A 142 -26.63 -6.43 14.91
C LEU A 142 -27.63 -5.45 15.55
N ASN A 143 -27.65 -5.36 16.87
CA ASN A 143 -28.45 -4.36 17.58
C ASN A 143 -28.07 -2.95 17.11
N ASP A 144 -29.00 -2.00 17.14
CA ASP A 144 -28.76 -0.62 16.66
C ASP A 144 -27.45 0.00 17.21
N ASP A 145 -27.12 -0.24 18.47
CA ASP A 145 -25.86 0.21 19.08
C ASP A 145 -24.62 -0.40 18.43
N GLN A 146 -24.67 -1.69 18.03
CA GLN A 146 -23.53 -2.35 17.37
C GLN A 146 -23.33 -1.83 15.95
N ASP A 147 -24.40 -1.51 15.24
CA ASP A 147 -24.35 -0.91 13.90
C ASP A 147 -23.62 0.44 13.95
N ILE A 148 -23.92 1.28 14.93
CA ILE A 148 -23.27 2.57 15.14
C ILE A 148 -21.77 2.37 15.41
N TYR A 149 -21.37 1.40 16.23
CA TYR A 149 -19.94 1.13 16.49
C TYR A 149 -19.20 0.70 15.22
N PHE A 150 -19.77 -0.18 14.40
CA PHE A 150 -19.16 -0.58 13.14
C PHE A 150 -19.03 0.60 12.17
N MET A 151 -20.05 1.46 12.07
CA MET A 151 -20.03 2.65 11.22
C MET A 151 -18.97 3.65 11.67
N VAL A 152 -18.93 3.97 12.97
CA VAL A 152 -17.92 4.89 13.53
C VAL A 152 -16.51 4.36 13.34
N LEU A 153 -16.28 3.06 13.59
CA LEU A 153 -14.99 2.42 13.38
C LEU A 153 -14.58 2.47 11.90
N TYR A 154 -15.50 2.11 11.00
CA TYR A 154 -15.27 2.10 9.55
C TYR A 154 -14.90 3.49 9.03
N PHE A 155 -15.75 4.49 9.27
CA PHE A 155 -15.49 5.85 8.81
C PHE A 155 -14.32 6.51 9.53
N GLY A 156 -14.09 6.18 10.79
CA GLY A 156 -12.91 6.63 11.54
C GLY A 156 -11.60 6.14 10.90
N ILE A 157 -11.52 4.85 10.56
CA ILE A 157 -10.36 4.28 9.87
C ILE A 157 -10.21 4.90 8.48
N LEU A 158 -11.28 4.97 7.70
CA LEU A 158 -11.24 5.57 6.37
C LEU A 158 -10.87 7.05 6.41
N GLY A 159 -11.33 7.80 7.41
CA GLY A 159 -10.92 9.17 7.66
C GLY A 159 -9.42 9.29 7.90
N LEU A 160 -8.86 8.44 8.78
CA LEU A 160 -7.42 8.39 9.02
C LEU A 160 -6.63 8.05 7.74
N LEU A 161 -7.08 7.06 6.97
CA LEU A 161 -6.43 6.69 5.69
C LEU A 161 -6.54 7.82 4.66
N SER A 162 -7.65 8.56 4.65
CA SER A 162 -7.86 9.72 3.77
C SER A 162 -6.88 10.86 4.06
N VAL A 163 -6.48 11.06 5.33
CA VAL A 163 -5.44 12.04 5.69
C VAL A 163 -4.11 11.71 5.01
N TYR A 164 -3.72 10.41 4.97
CA TYR A 164 -2.54 9.98 4.19
C TYR A 164 -2.76 10.14 2.69
N GLY A 165 -3.99 10.03 2.22
CA GLY A 165 -4.33 10.29 0.82
C GLY A 165 -4.16 11.77 0.44
N VAL A 166 -4.59 12.70 1.29
CA VAL A 166 -4.36 14.15 1.13
C VAL A 166 -2.86 14.44 1.08
N TYR A 167 -2.09 13.84 2.00
CA TYR A 167 -0.63 13.94 1.99
C TYR A 167 -0.03 13.42 0.67
N ARG A 168 -0.53 12.33 0.12
CA ARG A 168 -0.09 11.77 -1.18
C ARG A 168 -0.38 12.74 -2.33
N TYR A 169 -1.56 13.36 -2.38
CA TYR A 169 -1.86 14.41 -3.35
C TYR A 169 -0.91 15.61 -3.23
N ARG A 170 -0.58 16.00 -1.98
CA ARG A 170 0.42 17.05 -1.75
C ARG A 170 1.78 16.68 -2.35
N LEU A 171 2.25 15.45 -2.19
CA LEU A 171 3.51 14.98 -2.81
C LEU A 171 3.44 15.03 -4.33
N VAL A 172 2.34 14.56 -4.93
CA VAL A 172 2.12 14.67 -6.38
C VAL A 172 2.11 16.13 -6.85
N TYR A 173 1.43 17.01 -6.13
CA TYR A 173 1.43 18.44 -6.43
C TYR A 173 2.84 19.03 -6.38
N LEU A 174 3.60 18.74 -5.34
CA LEU A 174 4.98 19.22 -5.19
C LEU A 174 5.88 18.67 -6.30
N PHE A 175 5.72 17.41 -6.64
CA PHE A 175 6.43 16.82 -7.78
C PHE A 175 6.13 17.57 -9.08
N LEU A 176 4.86 17.73 -9.43
CA LEU A 176 4.44 18.43 -10.65
C LEU A 176 4.90 19.90 -10.67
N ARG A 177 4.99 20.53 -9.50
CA ARG A 177 5.44 21.92 -9.35
C ARG A 177 6.94 22.08 -9.55
N TYR A 178 7.73 21.09 -9.10
CA TYR A 178 9.19 21.21 -9.01
C TYR A 178 9.95 20.19 -9.88
N LYS A 179 9.26 19.32 -10.64
CA LYS A 179 9.90 18.26 -11.44
C LYS A 179 10.91 18.77 -12.48
N ASP A 180 10.76 19.99 -12.95
CA ASP A 180 11.62 20.62 -13.96
C ASP A 180 12.78 21.41 -13.32
N PHE A 181 12.81 21.49 -11.99
CA PHE A 181 13.90 22.12 -11.24
C PHE A 181 14.98 21.09 -10.94
N THR A 182 15.88 20.87 -11.89
CA THR A 182 17.02 19.97 -11.70
C THR A 182 18.06 20.66 -10.82
N PRO A 183 18.54 20.02 -9.74
CA PRO A 183 19.64 20.57 -8.97
C PRO A 183 20.91 20.60 -9.84
N GLU A 184 21.66 21.69 -9.75
CA GLU A 184 22.94 21.84 -10.43
C GLU A 184 24.07 21.94 -9.39
N PRO A 185 25.26 21.38 -9.69
CA PRO A 185 26.42 21.54 -8.84
C PRO A 185 26.87 23.01 -8.80
N LYS A 186 27.39 23.43 -7.65
CA LYS A 186 27.89 24.82 -7.46
C LYS A 186 29.06 25.17 -8.39
N SER A 187 29.96 24.21 -8.59
CA SER A 187 31.08 24.24 -9.53
C SER A 187 31.40 22.80 -9.94
N ARG A 188 32.44 22.62 -10.75
CA ARG A 188 32.95 21.31 -11.13
C ARG A 188 34.39 21.17 -10.67
N PHE A 189 34.77 19.97 -10.26
CA PHE A 189 36.17 19.66 -10.02
C PHE A 189 36.94 19.66 -11.35
N ALA A 190 38.15 20.24 -11.36
CA ALA A 190 39.06 20.03 -12.45
C ALA A 190 39.58 18.59 -12.45
N GLU A 191 40.01 18.06 -13.60
CA GLU A 191 40.50 16.67 -13.68
C GLU A 191 41.68 16.40 -12.74
N ASP A 192 42.53 17.39 -12.52
CA ASP A 192 43.70 17.30 -11.63
C ASP A 192 43.34 17.48 -10.14
N ASP A 193 42.14 17.99 -9.84
CA ASP A 193 41.66 18.27 -8.48
C ASP A 193 40.55 17.29 -8.05
N LEU A 194 40.33 16.21 -8.80
CA LEU A 194 39.33 15.21 -8.46
C LEU A 194 39.63 14.59 -7.09
N PRO A 195 38.63 14.53 -6.20
CA PRO A 195 38.79 13.95 -4.87
C PRO A 195 38.89 12.44 -4.90
N ARG A 196 39.46 11.86 -3.85
CA ARG A 196 39.51 10.40 -3.69
C ARG A 196 38.13 9.85 -3.28
N VAL A 197 37.66 8.78 -3.96
CA VAL A 197 36.40 8.09 -3.70
C VAL A 197 36.66 6.66 -3.27
N THR A 198 36.03 6.22 -2.16
CA THR A 198 35.98 4.83 -1.76
C THR A 198 34.61 4.26 -2.10
N VAL A 199 34.57 3.16 -2.86
CA VAL A 199 33.36 2.41 -3.13
C VAL A 199 33.27 1.22 -2.17
N GLN A 200 32.21 1.17 -1.36
CA GLN A 200 31.95 0.10 -0.40
C GLN A 200 30.91 -0.87 -0.92
N LEU A 201 31.24 -2.16 -0.97
CA LEU A 201 30.42 -3.26 -1.48
C LEU A 201 30.11 -4.23 -0.34
N PRO A 202 29.06 -4.00 0.47
CA PRO A 202 28.68 -4.90 1.53
C PRO A 202 28.02 -6.17 0.96
N LEU A 203 28.60 -7.35 1.25
CA LEU A 203 28.14 -8.64 0.79
C LEU A 203 27.70 -9.54 1.96
N PHE A 204 26.67 -10.33 1.76
CA PHE A 204 26.29 -11.41 2.66
C PHE A 204 25.51 -12.51 1.94
N ASN A 205 26.15 -13.67 1.69
CA ASN A 205 25.55 -14.84 1.05
C ASN A 205 24.93 -14.52 -0.32
N GLU A 206 25.65 -13.90 -1.24
CA GLU A 206 25.16 -13.36 -2.52
C GLU A 206 25.95 -13.89 -3.73
N MET A 207 26.26 -15.20 -3.71
CA MET A 207 27.10 -15.88 -4.70
C MET A 207 26.71 -15.65 -6.17
N TYR A 208 25.42 -15.38 -6.45
CA TYR A 208 24.92 -15.24 -7.82
C TYR A 208 25.11 -13.85 -8.43
N VAL A 209 25.43 -12.85 -7.62
CA VAL A 209 25.50 -11.43 -8.05
C VAL A 209 26.80 -10.73 -7.64
N ALA A 210 27.59 -11.33 -6.75
CA ALA A 210 28.80 -10.72 -6.19
C ALA A 210 29.85 -10.42 -7.27
N GLU A 211 30.15 -11.35 -8.18
CA GLU A 211 31.12 -11.16 -9.27
C GLU A 211 30.64 -10.05 -10.21
N ARG A 212 29.36 -10.07 -10.63
CA ARG A 212 28.77 -9.03 -11.51
C ARG A 212 28.90 -7.64 -10.92
N LEU A 213 28.65 -7.48 -9.60
CA LEU A 213 28.82 -6.21 -8.93
C LEU A 213 30.28 -5.75 -8.98
N ILE A 214 31.23 -6.61 -8.59
CA ILE A 214 32.67 -6.28 -8.57
C ILE A 214 33.13 -5.89 -9.98
N ASP A 215 32.75 -6.68 -11.01
CA ASP A 215 33.08 -6.37 -12.40
C ASP A 215 32.50 -5.03 -12.85
N SER A 216 31.29 -4.68 -12.46
CA SER A 216 30.67 -3.39 -12.83
C SER A 216 31.34 -2.20 -12.14
N VAL A 217 31.76 -2.35 -10.89
CA VAL A 217 32.39 -1.27 -10.10
C VAL A 217 33.83 -1.01 -10.53
N VAL A 218 34.58 -2.04 -10.90
CA VAL A 218 35.94 -1.92 -11.45
C VAL A 218 35.95 -1.14 -12.77
N ASN A 219 34.86 -1.20 -13.54
CA ASN A 219 34.70 -0.50 -14.81
C ASN A 219 34.13 0.93 -14.68
N LEU A 220 34.09 1.51 -13.46
CA LEU A 220 33.69 2.90 -13.26
C LEU A 220 34.70 3.86 -13.91
N ASP A 221 34.18 4.89 -14.60
CA ASP A 221 34.97 5.95 -15.23
C ASP A 221 35.43 6.96 -14.19
N TYR A 222 36.54 6.60 -13.52
CA TYR A 222 37.19 7.44 -12.54
C TYR A 222 38.69 7.11 -12.51
N PRO A 223 39.59 8.09 -12.24
CA PRO A 223 41.03 7.83 -12.23
C PRO A 223 41.40 6.73 -11.22
N ARG A 224 42.11 5.70 -11.68
CA ARG A 224 42.44 4.51 -10.86
C ARG A 224 43.14 4.85 -9.55
N GLY A 225 44.01 5.86 -9.56
CA GLY A 225 44.72 6.30 -8.36
C GLY A 225 43.84 7.02 -7.33
N LEU A 226 42.62 7.42 -7.71
CA LEU A 226 41.65 8.11 -6.87
C LEU A 226 40.44 7.26 -6.53
N LEU A 227 40.35 6.02 -7.04
CA LEU A 227 39.25 5.08 -6.81
C LEU A 227 39.72 3.91 -5.96
N GLU A 228 39.28 3.86 -4.71
CA GLU A 228 39.44 2.72 -3.79
C GLU A 228 38.19 1.87 -3.78
N ILE A 229 38.32 0.56 -3.89
CA ILE A 229 37.18 -0.39 -3.84
C ILE A 229 37.35 -1.31 -2.63
N GLN A 230 36.34 -1.36 -1.76
CA GLN A 230 36.31 -2.22 -0.58
C GLN A 230 35.17 -3.23 -0.70
N VAL A 231 35.49 -4.51 -0.82
CA VAL A 231 34.55 -5.61 -0.73
C VAL A 231 34.43 -6.03 0.73
N LEU A 232 33.27 -5.72 1.35
CA LEU A 232 33.00 -5.92 2.77
C LEU A 232 32.13 -7.17 2.95
N ASP A 233 32.74 -8.32 3.16
CA ASP A 233 32.07 -9.62 3.09
C ASP A 233 31.82 -10.23 4.47
N ASP A 234 30.54 -10.42 4.81
CA ASP A 234 30.07 -11.13 6.00
C ASP A 234 29.55 -12.54 5.68
N SER A 235 29.83 -13.06 4.48
CA SER A 235 29.24 -14.31 3.98
C SER A 235 29.79 -15.54 4.69
N THR A 236 28.97 -16.60 4.69
CA THR A 236 29.27 -17.92 5.29
C THR A 236 29.11 -19.06 4.30
N ASP A 237 28.99 -18.75 3.00
CA ASP A 237 28.74 -19.68 1.91
C ASP A 237 29.73 -19.50 0.75
N ASP A 238 29.40 -20.05 -0.42
CA ASP A 238 30.25 -19.99 -1.63
C ASP A 238 30.49 -18.54 -2.14
N THR A 239 29.85 -17.52 -1.56
CA THR A 239 30.14 -16.11 -1.87
C THR A 239 31.58 -15.76 -1.53
N VAL A 240 32.11 -16.32 -0.42
CA VAL A 240 33.48 -16.05 0.08
C VAL A 240 34.55 -16.36 -0.98
N PRO A 241 34.65 -17.59 -1.51
CA PRO A 241 35.64 -17.88 -2.55
C PRO A 241 35.39 -17.13 -3.85
N ILE A 242 34.13 -16.89 -4.24
CA ILE A 242 33.79 -16.13 -5.48
C ILE A 242 34.26 -14.69 -5.37
N ALA A 243 33.88 -14.00 -4.29
CA ALA A 243 34.24 -12.59 -4.08
C ALA A 243 35.76 -12.42 -3.92
N SER A 244 36.39 -13.28 -3.12
CA SER A 244 37.85 -13.27 -2.90
C SER A 244 38.61 -13.50 -4.21
N ALA A 245 38.19 -14.43 -5.06
CA ALA A 245 38.80 -14.68 -6.36
C ALA A 245 38.64 -13.50 -7.32
N ALA A 246 37.46 -12.88 -7.36
CA ALA A 246 37.21 -11.69 -8.16
C ALA A 246 38.08 -10.50 -7.71
N VAL A 247 38.19 -10.26 -6.40
CA VAL A 247 39.07 -9.21 -5.85
C VAL A 247 40.53 -9.48 -6.23
N LYS A 248 41.00 -10.71 -6.02
CA LYS A 248 42.37 -11.09 -6.39
C LYS A 248 42.67 -10.85 -7.87
N LYS A 249 41.75 -11.25 -8.77
CA LYS A 249 41.87 -11.01 -10.22
C LYS A 249 42.14 -9.55 -10.55
N TYR A 250 41.42 -8.61 -9.93
CA TYR A 250 41.56 -7.20 -10.22
C TYR A 250 42.71 -6.55 -9.47
N PHE A 251 43.02 -7.00 -8.26
CA PHE A 251 44.21 -6.58 -7.52
C PHE A 251 45.49 -6.90 -8.31
N ASP A 252 45.60 -8.11 -8.88
CA ASP A 252 46.70 -8.55 -9.72
C ASP A 252 46.82 -7.71 -11.03
N GLN A 253 45.75 -7.02 -11.45
CA GLN A 253 45.69 -6.08 -12.58
C GLN A 253 46.03 -4.62 -12.17
N GLY A 254 46.38 -4.37 -10.90
CA GLY A 254 46.80 -3.08 -10.39
C GLY A 254 45.65 -2.15 -10.00
N TYR A 255 44.45 -2.67 -9.75
CA TYR A 255 43.37 -1.86 -9.15
C TYR A 255 43.53 -1.75 -7.65
N ASP A 256 43.14 -0.58 -7.08
CA ASP A 256 43.08 -0.38 -5.63
C ASP A 256 41.80 -1.00 -5.09
N ILE A 257 41.83 -2.34 -4.98
CA ILE A 257 40.71 -3.14 -4.49
C ILE A 257 41.11 -4.03 -3.34
N SER A 258 40.32 -4.06 -2.27
CA SER A 258 40.60 -4.81 -1.06
C SER A 258 39.42 -5.71 -0.65
N TYR A 259 39.75 -6.88 -0.08
CA TYR A 259 38.76 -7.82 0.43
C TYR A 259 38.80 -7.84 1.96
N HIS A 260 37.68 -7.55 2.59
CA HIS A 260 37.53 -7.52 4.04
C HIS A 260 36.45 -8.52 4.48
N HIS A 261 36.86 -9.72 4.85
CA HIS A 261 35.97 -10.71 5.42
C HIS A 261 35.88 -10.56 6.93
N ARG A 262 34.62 -10.58 7.46
CA ARG A 262 34.37 -10.56 8.90
C ARG A 262 33.72 -11.88 9.32
N ALA A 263 34.33 -12.58 10.27
CA ALA A 263 33.75 -13.78 10.88
C ALA A 263 32.61 -13.43 11.84
N ASP A 264 32.71 -12.28 12.51
CA ASP A 264 31.66 -11.72 13.36
C ASP A 264 30.79 -10.74 12.56
N ARG A 265 29.52 -11.07 12.40
CA ARG A 265 28.54 -10.26 11.69
C ARG A 265 27.86 -9.22 12.60
N HIS A 266 28.52 -8.77 13.67
CA HIS A 266 27.96 -7.78 14.57
C HIS A 266 27.57 -6.49 13.84
N GLY A 267 26.36 -5.98 14.08
CA GLY A 267 25.83 -4.79 13.42
C GLY A 267 25.42 -4.99 11.95
N PHE A 268 25.51 -6.23 11.42
CA PHE A 268 25.10 -6.56 10.04
C PHE A 268 25.74 -5.61 9.00
N LYS A 269 24.95 -5.10 8.03
CA LYS A 269 25.41 -4.17 7.01
C LYS A 269 26.00 -2.88 7.60
N ALA A 270 25.33 -2.28 8.59
CA ALA A 270 25.84 -1.09 9.27
C ALA A 270 27.22 -1.33 9.90
N GLY A 271 27.41 -2.49 10.55
CA GLY A 271 28.70 -2.88 11.10
C GLY A 271 29.78 -3.13 10.05
N ALA A 272 29.42 -3.66 8.87
CA ALA A 272 30.34 -3.82 7.75
C ALA A 272 30.79 -2.46 7.18
N LEU A 273 29.83 -1.56 6.93
CA LEU A 273 30.09 -0.21 6.43
C LEU A 273 30.95 0.61 7.42
N GLU A 274 30.66 0.52 8.72
CA GLU A 274 31.45 1.19 9.77
C GLU A 274 32.88 0.65 9.85
N ALA A 275 33.06 -0.67 9.74
CA ALA A 275 34.38 -1.30 9.74
C ALA A 275 35.18 -0.92 8.48
N GLY A 276 34.50 -0.84 7.32
CA GLY A 276 35.08 -0.37 6.06
C GLY A 276 35.45 1.10 6.11
N LEU A 277 34.60 1.97 6.67
CA LEU A 277 34.84 3.39 6.80
C LEU A 277 36.15 3.70 7.55
N LYS A 278 36.44 2.97 8.62
CA LYS A 278 37.68 3.13 9.40
C LYS A 278 38.94 2.79 8.62
N LYS A 279 38.83 1.98 7.56
CA LYS A 279 39.96 1.56 6.72
C LYS A 279 40.02 2.31 5.39
N SER A 280 38.94 3.01 5.04
CA SER A 280 38.83 3.69 3.76
C SER A 280 39.68 4.98 3.76
N SER A 281 40.17 5.35 2.59
CA SER A 281 41.01 6.54 2.38
C SER A 281 40.30 7.66 1.60
N GLY A 282 39.15 7.40 1.00
CA GLY A 282 38.40 8.37 0.20
C GLY A 282 37.69 9.44 1.04
N ASP A 283 37.64 10.66 0.51
CA ASP A 283 36.87 11.78 1.08
C ASP A 283 35.36 11.57 0.91
N PHE A 284 35.00 10.77 -0.09
CA PHE A 284 33.63 10.41 -0.42
C PHE A 284 33.46 8.90 -0.44
N ILE A 285 32.34 8.45 0.11
CA ILE A 285 31.99 7.02 0.26
C ILE A 285 30.79 6.73 -0.61
N LEU A 286 30.96 5.95 -1.66
CA LEU A 286 29.91 5.46 -2.55
C LEU A 286 29.54 4.02 -2.15
N ILE A 287 28.25 3.70 -2.06
CA ILE A 287 27.79 2.41 -1.57
C ILE A 287 26.94 1.73 -2.62
N PHE A 288 27.25 0.46 -2.94
CA PHE A 288 26.41 -0.39 -3.79
C PHE A 288 26.11 -1.75 -3.13
N ASP A 289 24.83 -2.10 -3.03
CA ASP A 289 24.41 -3.45 -2.66
C ASP A 289 24.70 -4.43 -3.81
N ALA A 290 24.80 -5.71 -3.49
CA ALA A 290 25.25 -6.75 -4.42
C ALA A 290 24.43 -6.90 -5.71
N ASP A 291 23.18 -6.50 -5.68
CA ASP A 291 22.25 -6.62 -6.82
C ASP A 291 22.25 -5.42 -7.77
N PHE A 292 23.07 -4.40 -7.50
CA PHE A 292 23.19 -3.21 -8.32
C PHE A 292 24.22 -3.36 -9.43
N VAL A 293 23.96 -2.67 -10.55
CA VAL A 293 24.87 -2.59 -11.70
C VAL A 293 25.01 -1.12 -12.06
N PRO A 294 25.97 -0.39 -11.44
CA PRO A 294 26.15 1.02 -11.71
C PRO A 294 26.62 1.27 -13.14
N ARG A 295 26.22 2.42 -13.69
CA ARG A 295 26.76 2.91 -14.95
C ARG A 295 28.21 3.38 -14.77
N PRO A 296 29.05 3.25 -15.79
CA PRO A 296 30.46 3.68 -15.68
C PRO A 296 30.61 5.15 -15.23
N ASP A 297 29.76 6.05 -15.68
CA ASP A 297 29.83 7.49 -15.42
C ASP A 297 29.19 7.96 -14.10
N CYS A 298 28.68 7.04 -13.26
CA CYS A 298 27.88 7.40 -12.09
C CYS A 298 28.63 8.27 -11.06
N ILE A 299 29.95 8.05 -10.88
CA ILE A 299 30.76 8.90 -9.98
C ILE A 299 30.86 10.31 -10.55
N ARG A 300 31.20 10.45 -11.85
CA ARG A 300 31.34 11.74 -12.53
C ARG A 300 30.06 12.57 -12.44
N ARG A 301 28.89 11.93 -12.50
CA ARG A 301 27.59 12.59 -12.41
C ARG A 301 27.22 13.04 -10.99
N ALA A 302 27.84 12.47 -9.97
CA ALA A 302 27.51 12.75 -8.57
C ALA A 302 28.54 13.64 -7.87
N ILE A 303 29.83 13.56 -8.24
CA ILE A 303 30.94 14.12 -7.47
C ILE A 303 30.90 15.64 -7.43
N ASP A 304 30.56 16.32 -8.51
CA ASP A 304 30.56 17.77 -8.61
C ASP A 304 29.61 18.47 -7.63
N TYR A 305 28.56 17.80 -7.17
CA TYR A 305 27.64 18.36 -6.17
C TYR A 305 28.34 18.63 -4.83
N PHE A 306 29.41 17.91 -4.52
CA PHE A 306 30.19 18.08 -3.29
C PHE A 306 31.13 19.29 -3.31
N THR A 307 31.18 20.03 -4.39
CA THR A 307 31.82 21.38 -4.42
C THR A 307 31.08 22.38 -3.53
N ASP A 308 29.79 22.12 -3.17
CA ASP A 308 29.16 22.77 -2.03
C ASP A 308 29.48 21.95 -0.76
N GLU A 309 30.28 22.54 0.16
CA GLU A 309 30.68 21.89 1.41
C GLU A 309 29.54 21.49 2.33
N ARG A 310 28.35 22.06 2.12
CA ARG A 310 27.15 21.73 2.90
C ARG A 310 26.45 20.44 2.42
N ILE A 311 26.83 19.92 1.24
CA ILE A 311 26.27 18.68 0.72
C ILE A 311 26.92 17.48 1.41
N GLY A 312 26.13 16.75 2.18
CA GLY A 312 26.58 15.56 2.89
C GLY A 312 26.28 14.25 2.14
N MET A 313 25.28 14.24 1.23
CA MET A 313 24.91 13.03 0.51
C MET A 313 24.26 13.36 -0.83
N VAL A 314 24.59 12.56 -1.85
CA VAL A 314 23.95 12.56 -3.18
C VAL A 314 23.35 11.17 -3.42
N GLN A 315 22.04 11.09 -3.67
CA GLN A 315 21.30 9.85 -3.97
C GLN A 315 20.92 9.79 -5.43
N MET A 316 21.25 8.70 -6.09
CA MET A 316 20.79 8.36 -7.45
C MET A 316 19.51 7.53 -7.39
N ARG A 317 18.70 7.59 -8.45
CA ARG A 317 17.44 6.84 -8.57
C ARG A 317 17.71 5.36 -8.81
N TRP A 318 16.93 4.48 -8.18
CA TRP A 318 16.94 3.07 -8.54
C TRP A 318 16.11 2.85 -9.80
N SER A 319 16.63 2.06 -10.71
CA SER A 319 15.90 1.43 -11.80
C SER A 319 15.97 -0.10 -11.68
N HIS A 320 15.32 -0.84 -12.57
CA HIS A 320 15.10 -2.27 -12.33
C HIS A 320 15.48 -3.10 -13.55
N ILE A 321 16.45 -4.01 -13.38
CA ILE A 321 16.98 -4.87 -14.45
C ILE A 321 15.90 -5.85 -14.92
N ASN A 322 15.20 -6.48 -13.98
CA ASN A 322 14.23 -7.55 -14.23
C ASN A 322 12.76 -7.10 -14.06
N ALA A 323 12.46 -5.82 -14.33
CA ALA A 323 11.11 -5.28 -14.18
C ALA A 323 10.03 -6.08 -14.95
N ASP A 324 10.37 -6.56 -16.12
CA ASP A 324 9.43 -7.27 -17.02
C ASP A 324 9.47 -8.81 -16.85
N TYR A 325 10.25 -9.34 -15.92
CA TYR A 325 10.40 -10.78 -15.70
C TYR A 325 9.10 -11.50 -15.31
N SER A 326 8.27 -10.87 -14.45
CA SER A 326 6.99 -11.44 -13.99
C SER A 326 6.00 -10.36 -13.60
N LEU A 327 4.73 -10.73 -13.39
CA LEU A 327 3.73 -9.81 -12.81
C LEU A 327 4.20 -9.25 -11.47
N LEU A 328 4.81 -10.07 -10.62
CA LEU A 328 5.34 -9.67 -9.32
C LEU A 328 6.42 -8.59 -9.45
N THR A 329 7.40 -8.79 -10.33
CA THR A 329 8.49 -7.81 -10.55
C THR A 329 7.97 -6.54 -11.22
N LYS A 330 7.02 -6.66 -12.15
CA LYS A 330 6.38 -5.49 -12.79
C LYS A 330 5.66 -4.60 -11.80
N VAL A 331 4.87 -5.20 -10.91
CA VAL A 331 4.15 -4.47 -9.86
C VAL A 331 5.13 -3.81 -8.88
N GLN A 332 6.18 -4.52 -8.46
CA GLN A 332 7.24 -3.95 -7.61
C GLN A 332 7.94 -2.76 -8.26
N ALA A 333 8.25 -2.86 -9.57
CA ALA A 333 8.86 -1.77 -10.32
C ALA A 333 7.97 -0.51 -10.29
N ILE A 334 6.66 -0.65 -10.57
CA ILE A 334 5.71 0.47 -10.52
C ILE A 334 5.65 1.09 -9.10
N MET A 335 5.63 0.25 -8.05
CA MET A 335 5.61 0.72 -6.66
C MET A 335 6.86 1.53 -6.31
N LEU A 336 8.05 1.04 -6.66
CA LEU A 336 9.32 1.69 -6.39
C LEU A 336 9.53 2.93 -7.27
N ASN A 337 9.14 2.88 -8.54
CA ASN A 337 9.18 4.05 -9.42
C ASN A 337 8.46 5.24 -8.79
N ALA A 338 7.27 5.03 -8.23
CA ALA A 338 6.52 6.11 -7.62
C ALA A 338 7.20 6.68 -6.35
N HIS A 339 7.84 5.83 -5.55
CA HIS A 339 8.65 6.26 -4.42
C HIS A 339 9.82 7.16 -4.88
N PHE A 340 10.60 6.71 -5.86
CA PHE A 340 11.76 7.45 -6.35
C PHE A 340 11.37 8.71 -7.12
N VAL A 341 10.40 8.63 -8.02
CA VAL A 341 9.99 9.76 -8.87
C VAL A 341 9.27 10.83 -8.05
N ILE A 342 8.26 10.45 -7.28
CA ILE A 342 7.40 11.44 -6.61
C ILE A 342 7.95 11.81 -5.23
N GLU A 343 8.17 10.82 -4.36
CA GLU A 343 8.49 11.12 -2.97
C GLU A 343 9.89 11.70 -2.80
N GLN A 344 10.92 11.04 -3.35
CA GLN A 344 12.30 11.51 -3.20
C GLN A 344 12.51 12.87 -3.89
N THR A 345 11.98 13.03 -5.11
CA THR A 345 12.09 14.30 -5.84
C THR A 345 11.36 15.43 -5.11
N SER A 346 10.12 15.20 -4.67
CA SER A 346 9.34 16.23 -3.97
C SER A 346 10.04 16.69 -2.70
N ARG A 347 10.51 15.75 -1.87
CA ARG A 347 11.18 16.06 -0.61
C ARG A 347 12.51 16.79 -0.83
N SER A 348 13.35 16.29 -1.73
CA SER A 348 14.63 16.91 -2.06
C SER A 348 14.46 18.34 -2.57
N ARG A 349 13.57 18.54 -3.55
CA ARG A 349 13.42 19.83 -4.23
C ARG A 349 12.63 20.88 -3.44
N CYS A 350 11.86 20.46 -2.41
CA CYS A 350 11.16 21.38 -1.52
C CYS A 350 11.96 21.76 -0.26
N GLY A 351 13.20 21.30 -0.12
CA GLY A 351 14.00 21.50 1.09
C GLY A 351 13.45 20.74 2.29
N GLY A 352 12.76 19.62 2.05
CA GLY A 352 12.35 18.64 3.06
C GLY A 352 13.47 17.63 3.33
N PHE A 353 13.34 16.88 4.42
CA PHE A 353 14.25 15.76 4.68
C PHE A 353 13.85 14.57 3.83
N PHE A 354 14.84 13.91 3.24
CA PHE A 354 14.66 12.62 2.59
C PHE A 354 15.81 11.67 2.98
N ASN A 355 15.61 10.39 2.78
CA ASN A 355 16.59 9.40 3.22
C ASN A 355 17.45 8.88 2.06
N PHE A 356 18.70 8.59 2.37
CA PHE A 356 19.49 7.62 1.64
C PHE A 356 18.78 6.26 1.64
N ASN A 357 18.74 5.58 0.51
CA ASN A 357 18.01 4.32 0.35
C ASN A 357 18.90 3.08 0.58
N GLY A 358 19.99 3.24 1.31
CA GLY A 358 20.93 2.18 1.65
C GLY A 358 21.98 1.90 0.60
N THR A 359 21.79 2.33 -0.65
CA THR A 359 22.64 2.02 -1.79
C THR A 359 22.45 3.04 -2.93
N ALA A 360 23.30 3.00 -3.95
CA ALA A 360 23.29 3.92 -5.09
C ALA A 360 23.35 5.38 -4.65
N GLY A 361 24.17 5.68 -3.67
CA GLY A 361 24.38 7.05 -3.21
C GLY A 361 25.76 7.25 -2.63
N MET A 362 26.22 8.49 -2.77
CA MET A 362 27.56 8.93 -2.36
C MET A 362 27.42 9.84 -1.15
N TRP A 363 28.23 9.60 -0.15
CA TRP A 363 28.31 10.37 1.09
C TRP A 363 29.62 11.13 1.18
N ARG A 364 29.59 12.34 1.72
CA ARG A 364 30.78 12.96 2.28
C ARG A 364 31.17 12.20 3.56
N ARG A 365 32.42 11.78 3.69
CA ARG A 365 32.94 11.07 4.88
C ARG A 365 32.61 11.81 6.17
N GLU A 366 32.92 13.11 6.22
CA GLU A 366 32.64 13.96 7.38
C GLU A 366 31.17 13.96 7.79
N ALA A 367 30.24 13.90 6.81
CA ALA A 367 28.82 13.86 7.10
C ALA A 367 28.42 12.56 7.83
N ILE A 368 29.07 11.42 7.50
CA ILE A 368 28.87 10.17 8.23
C ILE A 368 29.45 10.28 9.63
N GLU A 369 30.72 10.67 9.75
CA GLU A 369 31.48 10.71 11.00
C GLU A 369 30.87 11.70 12.00
N TRP A 370 30.59 12.94 11.60
CA TRP A 370 30.00 13.95 12.47
C TRP A 370 28.57 13.62 12.90
N SER A 371 27.86 12.84 12.10
CA SER A 371 26.53 12.36 12.45
C SER A 371 26.55 11.13 13.38
N GLY A 372 27.73 10.71 13.85
CA GLY A 372 27.92 9.60 14.79
C GLY A 372 28.00 8.22 14.15
N GLY A 373 28.48 8.15 12.90
CA GLY A 373 28.78 6.91 12.18
C GLY A 373 27.56 6.04 11.85
N TRP A 374 27.81 4.84 11.36
CA TRP A 374 26.77 3.84 11.09
C TRP A 374 26.31 3.20 12.39
N GLN A 375 25.01 3.30 12.70
CA GLN A 375 24.40 2.70 13.88
C GLN A 375 23.52 1.50 13.48
N HIS A 376 23.42 0.51 14.35
CA HIS A 376 22.70 -0.76 14.12
C HIS A 376 21.57 -1.02 15.13
N ASP A 377 21.13 0.01 15.83
CA ASP A 377 20.01 -0.03 16.77
C ASP A 377 18.64 -0.04 16.10
N THR A 378 18.58 0.22 14.79
CA THR A 378 17.40 0.09 13.94
C THR A 378 17.69 -0.82 12.73
N LEU A 379 16.63 -1.37 12.09
CA LEU A 379 16.76 -2.16 10.86
C LEU A 379 16.86 -1.31 9.58
N ALA A 380 16.90 0.02 9.71
CA ALA A 380 17.05 0.98 8.62
C ALA A 380 18.17 1.97 8.99
N GLU A 381 19.39 1.47 9.00
CA GLU A 381 20.63 2.19 9.32
C GLU A 381 20.83 3.41 8.40
N ASP A 382 20.42 3.27 7.16
CA ASP A 382 20.44 4.28 6.10
C ASP A 382 19.54 5.46 6.42
N THR A 383 18.29 5.16 6.77
CA THR A 383 17.31 6.15 7.16
C THR A 383 17.71 6.82 8.48
N ASP A 384 18.18 6.07 9.46
CA ASP A 384 18.65 6.60 10.74
C ASP A 384 19.80 7.62 10.55
N LEU A 385 20.85 7.23 9.82
CA LEU A 385 21.97 8.12 9.52
C LEU A 385 21.50 9.37 8.75
N SER A 386 20.60 9.20 7.78
CA SER A 386 20.07 10.30 6.98
C SER A 386 19.38 11.35 7.83
N TYR A 387 18.59 10.95 8.81
CA TYR A 387 17.92 11.89 9.72
C TYR A 387 18.90 12.56 10.67
N ARG A 388 19.87 11.81 11.21
CA ARG A 388 20.90 12.38 12.08
C ARG A 388 21.72 13.46 11.34
N ALA A 389 22.15 13.17 10.12
CA ALA A 389 22.91 14.10 9.30
C ALA A 389 22.13 15.38 8.98
N GLN A 390 20.88 15.25 8.54
CA GLN A 390 20.05 16.43 8.22
C GLN A 390 19.69 17.25 9.46
N LEU A 391 19.51 16.64 10.62
CA LEU A 391 19.33 17.36 11.90
C LEU A 391 20.60 18.13 12.30
N MET A 392 21.79 17.70 11.89
CA MET A 392 23.04 18.44 12.05
C MET A 392 23.24 19.55 11.02
N GLY A 393 22.36 19.66 10.02
CA GLY A 393 22.39 20.73 9.02
C GLY A 393 22.94 20.31 7.66
N TRP A 394 23.37 19.07 7.49
CA TRP A 394 23.79 18.56 6.20
C TRP A 394 22.65 18.59 5.18
N ARG A 395 22.94 18.98 3.95
CA ARG A 395 22.00 18.99 2.82
C ARG A 395 22.22 17.76 1.96
N PHE A 396 21.13 17.28 1.39
CA PHE A 396 21.14 16.12 0.50
C PHE A 396 20.64 16.52 -0.88
N VAL A 397 21.17 15.87 -1.91
CA VAL A 397 20.77 16.06 -3.31
C VAL A 397 20.22 14.73 -3.84
N TYR A 398 19.12 14.80 -4.55
CA TYR A 398 18.52 13.66 -5.23
C TYR A 398 18.55 13.85 -6.74
N LEU A 399 19.17 12.90 -7.44
CA LEU A 399 19.33 12.89 -8.90
C LEU A 399 18.26 11.97 -9.52
N LEU A 400 17.18 12.56 -10.01
CA LEU A 400 16.04 11.81 -10.59
C LEU A 400 16.44 11.14 -11.91
N ASP A 401 17.23 11.84 -12.73
CA ASP A 401 17.57 11.41 -14.09
C ASP A 401 18.77 10.46 -14.14
N GLU A 402 19.51 10.35 -13.04
CA GLU A 402 20.63 9.43 -12.90
C GLU A 402 20.17 8.14 -12.24
N ASP A 403 20.03 7.08 -13.03
CA ASP A 403 19.53 5.81 -12.54
C ASP A 403 20.63 4.74 -12.41
N VAL A 404 20.44 3.89 -11.39
CA VAL A 404 21.28 2.72 -11.14
C VAL A 404 20.38 1.48 -11.12
N PRO A 405 20.56 0.57 -12.11
CA PRO A 405 19.76 -0.63 -12.22
C PRO A 405 20.01 -1.64 -11.09
N ALA A 406 18.94 -2.25 -10.57
CA ALA A 406 18.98 -3.26 -9.52
C ALA A 406 18.03 -4.43 -9.80
N GLU A 407 18.29 -5.58 -9.18
CA GLU A 407 17.44 -6.76 -9.29
C GLU A 407 16.31 -6.73 -8.26
N LEU A 408 15.06 -6.85 -8.73
CA LEU A 408 13.88 -7.01 -7.87
C LEU A 408 13.73 -8.46 -7.41
N PRO A 409 13.21 -8.72 -6.19
CA PRO A 409 12.83 -10.04 -5.74
C PRO A 409 11.86 -10.74 -6.70
N ALA A 410 12.25 -11.89 -7.24
CA ALA A 410 11.42 -12.68 -8.15
C ALA A 410 10.40 -13.56 -7.42
N GLU A 411 10.51 -13.70 -6.11
CA GLU A 411 9.74 -14.61 -5.26
C GLU A 411 8.94 -13.85 -4.19
N MET A 412 7.68 -14.28 -3.98
CA MET A 412 6.72 -13.60 -3.10
C MET A 412 7.16 -13.55 -1.63
N ASN A 413 7.75 -14.64 -1.10
CA ASN A 413 8.19 -14.68 0.29
C ASN A 413 9.43 -13.80 0.52
N ALA A 414 10.33 -13.72 -0.46
CA ALA A 414 11.47 -12.81 -0.46
C ALA A 414 10.98 -11.35 -0.45
N PHE A 415 10.02 -11.01 -1.29
CA PHE A 415 9.41 -9.68 -1.35
C PHE A 415 8.71 -9.31 -0.03
N LYS A 416 7.88 -10.20 0.53
CA LYS A 416 7.24 -9.98 1.85
C LYS A 416 8.29 -9.76 2.95
N SER A 417 9.37 -10.54 2.95
CA SER A 417 10.45 -10.41 3.94
C SER A 417 11.17 -9.06 3.83
N GLN A 418 11.43 -8.59 2.61
CA GLN A 418 12.02 -7.27 2.32
C GLN A 418 11.11 -6.15 2.81
N GLN A 419 9.82 -6.18 2.43
CA GLN A 419 8.84 -5.16 2.82
C GLN A 419 8.61 -5.13 4.34
N LYS A 420 8.56 -6.31 4.99
CA LYS A 420 8.50 -6.42 6.45
C LYS A 420 9.70 -5.72 7.11
N ARG A 421 10.91 -5.96 6.61
CA ARG A 421 12.13 -5.34 7.15
C ARG A 421 12.10 -3.82 6.99
N TRP A 422 11.73 -3.32 5.80
CA TRP A 422 11.62 -1.88 5.55
C TRP A 422 10.55 -1.23 6.44
N ALA A 423 9.35 -1.82 6.52
CA ALA A 423 8.30 -1.30 7.39
C ALA A 423 8.72 -1.24 8.86
N LYS A 424 9.36 -2.31 9.37
CA LYS A 424 9.85 -2.35 10.76
C LYS A 424 10.92 -1.28 11.01
N GLY A 425 11.91 -1.18 10.11
CA GLY A 425 13.00 -0.22 10.23
C GLY A 425 12.51 1.22 10.23
N VAL A 426 11.59 1.58 9.31
CA VAL A 426 11.02 2.95 9.26
C VAL A 426 10.27 3.29 10.54
N VAL A 427 9.50 2.35 11.12
CA VAL A 427 8.80 2.60 12.40
C VAL A 427 9.80 2.75 13.55
N GLN A 428 10.86 1.94 13.61
CA GLN A 428 11.92 2.09 14.62
C GLN A 428 12.62 3.46 14.53
N VAL A 429 12.96 3.90 13.31
CA VAL A 429 13.50 5.25 13.09
C VAL A 429 12.48 6.32 13.47
N GLY A 430 11.20 6.11 13.18
CA GLY A 430 10.12 7.00 13.60
C GLY A 430 10.10 7.19 15.12
N LEU A 431 10.13 6.11 15.88
CA LEU A 431 10.17 6.15 17.35
C LEU A 431 11.41 6.90 17.88
N LYS A 432 12.56 6.72 17.22
CA LYS A 432 13.84 7.36 17.60
C LYS A 432 13.91 8.83 17.20
N MET A 433 13.44 9.20 15.99
CA MET A 433 13.70 10.51 15.38
C MET A 433 12.54 11.50 15.50
N LEU A 434 11.26 11.07 15.49
CA LEU A 434 10.13 12.01 15.59
C LEU A 434 10.19 12.89 16.82
N PRO A 435 10.50 12.39 18.03
CA PRO A 435 10.62 13.26 19.21
C PRO A 435 11.72 14.33 19.07
N ARG A 436 12.84 13.99 18.41
CA ARG A 436 13.95 14.92 18.15
C ARG A 436 13.54 15.99 17.14
N ILE A 437 12.88 15.59 16.03
CA ILE A 437 12.38 16.49 14.98
C ILE A 437 11.35 17.48 15.54
N TRP A 438 10.42 17.00 16.37
CA TRP A 438 9.39 17.88 16.95
C TRP A 438 9.94 18.87 17.95
N ARG A 439 10.95 18.50 18.71
CA ARG A 439 11.60 19.38 19.71
C ARG A 439 12.60 20.38 19.10
N ASP A 440 13.06 20.17 17.86
CA ASP A 440 14.02 21.09 17.23
C ASP A 440 13.34 22.40 16.79
N PRO A 441 13.65 23.55 17.41
CA PRO A 441 13.01 24.82 17.07
C PRO A 441 13.46 25.38 15.71
N ARG A 442 14.58 24.90 15.16
CA ARG A 442 15.13 25.35 13.87
C ARG A 442 14.30 24.82 12.70
N LEU A 443 13.54 23.74 12.89
CA LEU A 443 12.77 23.11 11.83
C LEU A 443 11.40 23.76 11.69
N PRO A 444 11.02 24.20 10.48
CA PRO A 444 9.69 24.74 10.24
C PRO A 444 8.62 23.64 10.33
N LEU A 445 7.40 24.02 10.73
CA LEU A 445 6.28 23.08 10.91
C LEU A 445 6.03 22.21 9.67
N ARG A 446 6.20 22.77 8.46
CA ARG A 446 6.06 22.02 7.20
C ARG A 446 6.98 20.79 7.12
N VAL A 447 8.24 20.92 7.60
CA VAL A 447 9.21 19.82 7.64
C VAL A 447 8.81 18.79 8.69
N LYS A 448 8.39 19.26 9.89
CA LYS A 448 7.93 18.37 10.97
C LYS A 448 6.74 17.51 10.55
N LEU A 449 5.73 18.12 9.92
CA LEU A 449 4.55 17.41 9.39
C LEU A 449 4.94 16.44 8.26
N GLU A 450 5.83 16.84 7.36
CA GLU A 450 6.34 15.99 6.29
C GLU A 450 6.97 14.71 6.87
N GLN A 451 7.83 14.85 7.89
CA GLN A 451 8.48 13.70 8.51
C GLN A 451 7.54 12.86 9.34
N PHE A 452 6.52 13.48 9.98
CA PHE A 452 5.46 12.74 10.64
C PHE A 452 4.77 11.77 9.66
N PHE A 453 4.25 12.26 8.55
CA PHE A 453 3.58 11.41 7.56
C PHE A 453 4.52 10.36 6.96
N ARG A 454 5.77 10.71 6.71
CA ARG A 454 6.77 9.78 6.16
C ARG A 454 7.06 8.62 7.11
N LEU A 455 7.29 8.90 8.39
CA LEU A 455 7.72 7.90 9.37
C LEU A 455 6.56 7.11 9.97
N THR A 456 5.32 7.64 9.90
CA THR A 456 4.11 6.96 10.39
C THR A 456 3.31 6.24 9.30
N GLY A 457 3.68 6.36 8.01
CA GLY A 457 2.91 5.81 6.89
C GLY A 457 2.64 4.30 6.99
N ASN A 458 3.58 3.53 7.57
CA ASN A 458 3.41 2.09 7.79
C ASN A 458 2.33 1.73 8.83
N LEU A 459 1.92 2.69 9.70
CA LEU A 459 0.81 2.49 10.64
C LEU A 459 -0.54 2.26 9.93
N ALA A 460 -0.63 2.58 8.65
CA ALA A 460 -1.78 2.24 7.83
C ALA A 460 -2.02 0.71 7.71
N ALA A 461 -0.96 -0.12 7.75
CA ALA A 461 -1.11 -1.56 7.55
C ALA A 461 -2.01 -2.27 8.60
N PRO A 462 -1.86 -2.07 9.92
CA PRO A 462 -2.82 -2.58 10.90
C PRO A 462 -4.24 -2.05 10.70
N LEU A 463 -4.40 -0.77 10.33
CA LEU A 463 -5.72 -0.18 10.07
C LEU A 463 -6.43 -0.84 8.88
N VAL A 464 -5.69 -1.15 7.82
CA VAL A 464 -6.23 -1.86 6.65
C VAL A 464 -6.64 -3.30 7.01
N ILE A 465 -5.96 -3.97 7.95
CA ILE A 465 -6.39 -5.29 8.45
C ILE A 465 -7.72 -5.18 9.21
N VAL A 466 -7.85 -4.20 10.12
CA VAL A 466 -9.11 -3.97 10.82
C VAL A 466 -10.22 -3.68 9.82
N LEU A 467 -9.96 -2.83 8.83
CA LEU A 467 -10.91 -2.55 7.74
C LEU A 467 -11.28 -3.81 6.96
N ALA A 468 -10.32 -4.70 6.67
CA ALA A 468 -10.59 -5.98 6.01
C ALA A 468 -11.52 -6.87 6.83
N VAL A 469 -11.33 -6.95 8.15
CA VAL A 469 -12.17 -7.74 9.06
C VAL A 469 -13.61 -7.21 9.10
N ILE A 470 -13.78 -5.89 9.22
CA ILE A 470 -15.11 -5.27 9.34
C ILE A 470 -15.81 -5.09 8.00
N ASN A 471 -15.20 -5.46 6.87
CA ASN A 471 -15.77 -5.24 5.54
C ASN A 471 -17.13 -5.93 5.35
N LEU A 472 -17.25 -7.21 5.73
CA LEU A 472 -18.52 -7.94 5.63
C LEU A 472 -19.57 -7.42 6.65
N PRO A 473 -19.27 -7.25 7.95
CA PRO A 473 -20.21 -6.64 8.89
C PRO A 473 -20.75 -5.29 8.39
N ILE A 474 -19.89 -4.38 7.95
CA ILE A 474 -20.33 -3.07 7.49
C ILE A 474 -21.16 -3.13 6.20
N LEU A 475 -20.85 -4.10 5.32
CA LEU A 475 -21.63 -4.32 4.12
C LEU A 475 -23.06 -4.78 4.47
N ILE A 476 -23.21 -5.67 5.47
CA ILE A 476 -24.50 -6.13 5.97
C ILE A 476 -25.26 -4.98 6.65
N VAL A 477 -24.60 -4.22 7.53
CA VAL A 477 -25.19 -3.08 8.22
C VAL A 477 -25.73 -2.06 7.22
N ARG A 478 -24.92 -1.66 6.25
CA ARG A 478 -25.31 -0.69 5.22
C ARG A 478 -26.45 -1.18 4.34
N TYR A 479 -26.45 -2.46 4.01
CA TYR A 479 -27.51 -3.08 3.24
C TYR A 479 -28.85 -3.08 4.00
N ASN A 480 -28.82 -3.50 5.28
CA ASN A 480 -30.04 -3.60 6.11
C ASN A 480 -30.60 -2.22 6.48
N GLN A 481 -29.75 -1.23 6.65
CA GLN A 481 -30.16 0.11 7.08
C GLN A 481 -30.49 1.08 5.94
N GLY A 482 -30.25 0.69 4.67
CA GLY A 482 -30.55 1.53 3.51
C GLY A 482 -29.75 2.83 3.44
N PHE A 483 -28.54 2.86 4.00
CA PHE A 483 -27.68 4.06 4.11
C PHE A 483 -27.12 4.53 2.75
N PHE A 484 -27.97 4.79 1.80
CA PHE A 484 -27.55 5.42 0.54
C PHE A 484 -27.13 6.88 0.71
N HIS A 485 -27.65 7.57 1.73
CA HIS A 485 -27.32 8.97 2.04
C HIS A 485 -25.87 9.20 2.49
N LEU A 486 -25.15 8.16 2.92
CA LEU A 486 -23.72 8.24 3.23
C LEU A 486 -22.82 8.42 2.00
N PHE A 487 -23.41 8.47 0.80
CA PHE A 487 -22.68 8.77 -0.44
C PHE A 487 -21.88 10.09 -0.34
N VAL A 488 -22.42 11.07 0.39
CA VAL A 488 -21.72 12.34 0.69
C VAL A 488 -20.40 12.12 1.43
N LEU A 489 -20.29 11.10 2.27
CA LEU A 489 -19.06 10.71 2.95
C LEU A 489 -18.19 9.76 2.12
N ASP A 490 -18.81 8.85 1.38
CA ASP A 490 -18.09 7.86 0.58
C ASP A 490 -17.27 8.49 -0.55
N VAL A 491 -17.81 9.50 -1.25
CA VAL A 491 -17.12 10.14 -2.38
C VAL A 491 -15.83 10.87 -1.97
N PRO A 492 -15.83 11.73 -0.94
CA PRO A 492 -14.58 12.32 -0.45
C PRO A 492 -13.57 11.26 0.02
N ILE A 493 -14.02 10.27 0.78
CA ILE A 493 -13.18 9.18 1.28
C ILE A 493 -12.57 8.41 0.12
N LEU A 494 -13.37 8.00 -0.86
CA LEU A 494 -12.91 7.33 -2.07
C LEU A 494 -11.87 8.17 -2.82
N THR A 495 -12.14 9.46 -2.97
CA THR A 495 -11.25 10.40 -3.64
C THR A 495 -9.91 10.51 -2.92
N PHE A 496 -9.92 10.70 -1.63
CA PHE A 496 -8.68 10.91 -0.87
C PHE A 496 -7.95 9.61 -0.54
N SER A 497 -8.63 8.50 -0.27
CA SER A 497 -7.96 7.24 0.01
C SER A 497 -7.53 6.51 -1.27
N THR A 498 -8.46 6.13 -2.12
CA THR A 498 -8.23 5.22 -3.26
C THR A 498 -7.74 5.94 -4.50
N LEU A 499 -8.42 7.01 -4.94
CA LEU A 499 -8.03 7.73 -6.15
C LEU A 499 -6.66 8.39 -6.00
N SER A 500 -6.28 8.79 -4.78
CA SER A 500 -4.93 9.31 -4.51
C SER A 500 -3.83 8.30 -4.84
N VAL A 501 -4.07 7.00 -4.61
CA VAL A 501 -3.13 5.91 -4.95
C VAL A 501 -3.00 5.78 -6.47
N ILE A 502 -4.13 5.78 -7.17
CA ILE A 502 -4.16 5.68 -8.63
C ILE A 502 -3.42 6.86 -9.28
N VAL A 503 -3.72 8.09 -8.84
CA VAL A 503 -3.06 9.30 -9.35
C VAL A 503 -1.55 9.28 -9.09
N TYR A 504 -1.13 8.83 -7.92
CA TYR A 504 0.27 8.74 -7.53
C TYR A 504 1.06 7.82 -8.48
N TYR A 505 0.59 6.60 -8.73
CA TYR A 505 1.26 5.68 -9.65
C TYR A 505 1.14 6.13 -11.11
N PHE A 506 0.00 6.67 -11.51
CA PHE A 506 -0.21 7.20 -12.85
C PHE A 506 0.79 8.31 -13.20
N VAL A 507 0.95 9.29 -12.31
CA VAL A 507 1.85 10.43 -12.53
C VAL A 507 3.31 9.97 -12.62
N SER A 508 3.71 9.02 -11.77
CA SER A 508 5.04 8.43 -11.80
C SER A 508 5.34 7.72 -13.12
N GLU A 509 4.47 6.80 -13.54
CA GLU A 509 4.65 6.05 -14.78
C GLU A 509 4.60 6.96 -16.02
N ARG A 510 3.73 7.96 -16.02
CA ARG A 510 3.67 8.97 -17.11
C ARG A 510 4.96 9.78 -17.21
N HIS A 511 5.61 10.08 -16.09
CA HIS A 511 6.87 10.81 -16.08
C HIS A 511 8.03 9.97 -16.64
N LEU A 512 8.18 8.72 -16.16
CA LEU A 512 9.29 7.85 -16.61
C LEU A 512 9.10 7.33 -18.03
N TYR A 513 7.86 7.03 -18.41
CA TYR A 513 7.54 6.37 -19.66
C TYR A 513 6.48 7.13 -20.48
N PRO A 514 6.75 8.39 -20.91
CA PRO A 514 5.73 9.27 -21.52
C PRO A 514 5.08 8.69 -22.78
N LYS A 515 5.77 7.78 -23.50
CA LYS A 515 5.24 7.13 -24.72
C LYS A 515 4.50 5.81 -24.44
N THR A 516 4.75 5.17 -23.30
CA THR A 516 4.27 3.80 -23.03
C THR A 516 3.51 3.64 -21.72
N TYR A 517 3.32 4.70 -20.93
CA TYR A 517 2.65 4.65 -19.62
C TYR A 517 1.25 4.01 -19.66
N SER A 518 0.53 4.15 -20.78
CA SER A 518 -0.78 3.54 -20.95
C SER A 518 -0.76 2.01 -20.81
N LYS A 519 0.37 1.39 -21.16
CA LYS A 519 0.58 -0.05 -20.97
C LYS A 519 0.73 -0.43 -19.49
N SER A 520 1.16 0.49 -18.64
CA SER A 520 1.29 0.28 -17.19
C SER A 520 -0.05 0.40 -16.46
N LEU A 521 -1.03 1.12 -17.02
CA LEU A 521 -2.33 1.35 -16.36
C LEU A 521 -3.08 0.06 -16.05
N LYS A 522 -2.99 -0.96 -16.90
CA LYS A 522 -3.60 -2.28 -16.67
C LYS A 522 -3.08 -2.98 -15.42
N TYR A 523 -1.90 -2.59 -14.92
CA TYR A 523 -1.32 -3.16 -13.70
C TYR A 523 -1.75 -2.44 -12.42
N LEU A 524 -2.42 -1.27 -12.49
CA LEU A 524 -2.83 -0.52 -11.30
C LEU A 524 -3.73 -1.33 -10.34
N PRO A 525 -4.72 -2.12 -10.79
CA PRO A 525 -5.47 -2.99 -9.88
C PRO A 525 -4.57 -3.99 -9.15
N PHE A 526 -3.56 -4.54 -9.82
CA PHE A 526 -2.60 -5.46 -9.21
C PHE A 526 -1.64 -4.75 -8.23
N VAL A 527 -1.26 -3.51 -8.50
CA VAL A 527 -0.48 -2.67 -7.56
C VAL A 527 -1.27 -2.43 -6.28
N MET A 528 -2.56 -2.11 -6.39
CA MET A 528 -3.45 -1.94 -5.23
C MET A 528 -3.61 -3.26 -4.46
N SER A 529 -3.88 -4.36 -5.17
CA SER A 529 -3.98 -5.70 -4.58
C SER A 529 -2.67 -6.13 -3.91
N MET A 530 -1.51 -5.75 -4.45
CA MET A 530 -0.22 -6.02 -3.83
C MET A 530 -0.04 -5.25 -2.51
N GLY A 531 -0.55 -4.02 -2.43
CA GLY A 531 -0.63 -3.28 -1.16
C GLY A 531 -1.40 -4.06 -0.10
N ILE A 532 -2.54 -4.66 -0.46
CA ILE A 532 -3.33 -5.54 0.43
C ILE A 532 -2.56 -6.82 0.77
N ALA A 533 -1.92 -7.47 -0.21
CA ALA A 533 -1.12 -8.68 -0.02
C ALA A 533 -0.02 -8.53 1.05
N LEU A 534 0.51 -7.32 1.21
CA LEU A 534 1.57 -7.01 2.16
C LEU A 534 1.07 -6.63 3.56
N THR A 535 -0.23 -6.42 3.75
CA THR A 535 -0.78 -5.86 5.01
C THR A 535 -0.44 -6.70 6.23
N PHE A 536 -0.56 -8.03 6.17
CA PHE A 536 -0.24 -8.90 7.31
C PHE A 536 1.24 -8.86 7.69
N SER A 537 2.14 -8.92 6.71
CA SER A 537 3.57 -8.86 6.97
C SER A 537 4.00 -7.52 7.53
N ASN A 538 3.43 -6.42 6.99
CA ASN A 538 3.75 -5.07 7.42
C ASN A 538 3.08 -4.70 8.75
N ALA A 539 1.84 -5.11 9.01
CA ALA A 539 1.19 -4.91 10.30
C ALA A 539 1.95 -5.63 11.42
N ARG A 540 2.38 -6.87 11.18
CA ARG A 540 3.26 -7.58 12.11
C ARG A 540 4.57 -6.83 12.34
N ALA A 541 5.18 -6.26 11.30
CA ALA A 541 6.39 -5.45 11.39
C ALA A 541 6.18 -4.22 12.28
N VAL A 542 5.05 -3.52 12.09
CA VAL A 542 4.66 -2.35 12.88
C VAL A 542 4.50 -2.72 14.35
N ILE A 543 3.73 -3.77 14.65
CA ILE A 543 3.50 -4.22 16.02
C ILE A 543 4.82 -4.65 16.68
N GLU A 544 5.66 -5.45 15.99
CA GLU A 544 6.97 -5.86 16.48
C GLU A 544 7.88 -4.64 16.78
N ALA A 545 7.80 -3.58 15.97
CA ALA A 545 8.57 -2.36 16.21
C ALA A 545 8.07 -1.56 17.41
N LEU A 546 6.74 -1.40 17.55
CA LEU A 546 6.11 -0.66 18.65
C LEU A 546 6.35 -1.34 20.01
N VAL A 547 6.33 -2.68 20.05
CA VAL A 547 6.57 -3.48 21.27
C VAL A 547 8.07 -3.67 21.54
N GLY A 548 8.96 -3.23 20.64
CA GLY A 548 10.41 -3.33 20.83
C GLY A 548 11.01 -4.72 20.58
N VAL A 549 10.31 -5.62 19.87
CA VAL A 549 10.82 -6.96 19.55
C VAL A 549 12.05 -6.85 18.64
N LYS A 550 13.19 -7.37 19.11
CA LYS A 550 14.41 -7.47 18.29
C LYS A 550 14.26 -8.60 17.27
N SER A 551 14.66 -8.35 16.04
CA SER A 551 14.66 -9.35 14.95
C SER A 551 16.03 -9.35 14.27
N PRO A 552 16.54 -10.52 13.89
CA PRO A 552 17.76 -10.57 13.09
C PRO A 552 17.52 -9.95 11.70
N PHE A 553 18.58 -9.42 11.12
CA PHE A 553 18.55 -8.97 9.73
C PHE A 553 18.47 -10.17 8.79
N VAL A 554 17.32 -10.33 8.13
CA VAL A 554 17.12 -11.35 7.09
C VAL A 554 17.28 -10.69 5.74
N ARG A 555 18.31 -11.12 4.99
CA ARG A 555 18.54 -10.59 3.65
C ARG A 555 17.48 -11.06 2.66
N THR A 556 17.28 -10.32 1.59
CA THR A 556 16.45 -10.69 0.44
C THR A 556 17.30 -11.47 -0.56
N PRO A 557 16.98 -12.73 -0.91
CA PRO A 557 17.71 -13.48 -1.91
C PRO A 557 17.73 -12.76 -3.26
N LYS A 558 18.89 -12.79 -3.93
CA LYS A 558 19.11 -12.32 -5.29
C LYS A 558 19.62 -13.47 -6.13
N TYR A 559 19.18 -13.56 -7.37
CA TYR A 559 19.37 -14.75 -8.20
C TYR A 559 20.13 -14.46 -9.50
N GLY A 560 20.54 -13.21 -9.76
CA GLY A 560 21.19 -12.79 -11.00
C GLY A 560 20.24 -12.90 -12.21
N ILE A 561 18.98 -12.47 -12.03
CA ILE A 561 17.96 -12.52 -13.09
C ILE A 561 18.01 -11.20 -13.86
N GLU A 562 18.27 -11.28 -15.18
CA GLU A 562 18.29 -10.12 -16.06
C GLU A 562 17.17 -10.15 -17.10
N ASN A 563 16.76 -11.34 -17.57
CA ASN A 563 15.82 -11.50 -18.67
C ASN A 563 14.74 -12.56 -18.40
N HIS A 564 13.66 -12.53 -19.18
CA HIS A 564 12.61 -13.58 -19.18
C HIS A 564 13.12 -15.00 -19.46
N ALA A 565 14.23 -15.13 -20.19
CA ALA A 565 14.85 -16.41 -20.49
C ALA A 565 15.58 -17.04 -19.29
N ASP A 566 15.86 -16.25 -18.24
CA ASP A 566 16.52 -16.71 -17.03
C ASP A 566 15.55 -17.49 -16.13
N SER A 567 15.14 -18.69 -16.57
CA SER A 567 14.28 -19.60 -15.81
C SER A 567 14.91 -20.12 -14.50
N SER A 568 16.06 -19.61 -14.14
CA SER A 568 17.05 -20.26 -13.29
C SER A 568 16.95 -19.98 -11.78
N TRP A 569 15.98 -19.19 -11.27
CA TRP A 569 15.81 -19.10 -9.80
C TRP A 569 15.26 -20.41 -9.20
N LEU A 570 14.57 -21.21 -10.04
CA LEU A 570 14.07 -22.53 -9.69
C LEU A 570 15.24 -23.51 -9.55
N GLY A 571 15.73 -23.69 -8.34
CA GLY A 571 16.84 -24.61 -8.04
C GLY A 571 18.05 -23.93 -7.41
N LYS A 572 18.03 -22.61 -7.30
CA LYS A 572 19.07 -21.86 -6.57
C LYS A 572 18.86 -21.97 -5.06
N ARG A 573 19.95 -21.88 -4.27
CA ARG A 573 19.92 -21.87 -2.79
C ARG A 573 19.20 -20.59 -2.30
N TYR A 574 18.78 -20.52 -1.03
CA TYR A 574 18.19 -19.37 -0.32
C TYR A 574 16.67 -19.26 -0.34
N PHE A 575 15.94 -20.35 -0.17
CA PHE A 575 14.48 -20.32 -0.07
C PHE A 575 13.99 -19.98 1.36
N PRO A 576 13.24 -18.90 1.58
CA PRO A 576 12.66 -18.60 2.89
C PRO A 576 11.48 -19.55 3.20
N ARG A 577 11.59 -20.32 4.30
CA ARG A 577 10.53 -21.22 4.77
C ARG A 577 9.63 -20.50 5.78
N ARG A 578 8.39 -20.15 5.44
CA ARG A 578 7.37 -19.71 6.41
C ARG A 578 5.98 -20.11 5.92
N LEU A 579 5.31 -21.04 6.61
CA LEU A 579 3.98 -21.54 6.23
C LEU A 579 2.82 -20.85 6.97
N ALA A 580 3.04 -20.25 8.14
CA ALA A 580 1.96 -19.70 8.95
C ALA A 580 1.24 -18.50 8.30
N LEU A 581 1.99 -17.58 7.70
CA LEU A 581 1.39 -16.40 7.08
C LEU A 581 0.53 -16.72 5.85
N PRO A 582 0.95 -17.59 4.92
CA PRO A 582 0.10 -18.03 3.82
C PRO A 582 -1.24 -18.67 4.22
N LEU A 583 -1.32 -19.34 5.38
CA LEU A 583 -2.58 -19.89 5.89
C LEU A 583 -3.56 -18.79 6.33
N VAL A 584 -3.07 -17.73 6.98
CA VAL A 584 -3.90 -16.57 7.33
C VAL A 584 -4.40 -15.87 6.06
N GLU A 585 -3.55 -15.70 5.05
CA GLU A 585 -3.93 -15.10 3.76
C GLU A 585 -4.97 -15.96 3.03
N LEU A 586 -4.87 -17.29 3.11
CA LEU A 586 -5.86 -18.20 2.53
C LEU A 586 -7.22 -18.10 3.27
N LEU A 587 -7.21 -17.97 4.60
CA LEU A 587 -8.42 -17.75 5.39
C LEU A 587 -9.12 -16.44 4.96
N PHE A 588 -8.35 -15.35 4.79
CA PHE A 588 -8.91 -14.09 4.31
C PHE A 588 -9.35 -14.16 2.84
N THR A 589 -8.68 -14.96 2.01
CA THR A 589 -9.16 -15.26 0.66
C THR A 589 -10.57 -15.89 0.70
N ALA A 590 -10.78 -16.92 1.52
CA ALA A 590 -12.08 -17.55 1.69
C ALA A 590 -13.13 -16.57 2.24
N TYR A 591 -12.76 -15.75 3.22
CA TYR A 591 -13.60 -14.68 3.76
C TYR A 591 -14.04 -13.69 2.66
N PHE A 592 -13.12 -13.22 1.80
CA PHE A 592 -13.46 -12.29 0.73
C PHE A 592 -14.19 -12.96 -0.44
N VAL A 593 -14.00 -14.27 -0.70
CA VAL A 593 -14.86 -15.02 -1.63
C VAL A 593 -16.31 -14.98 -1.13
N PHE A 594 -16.53 -15.23 0.15
CA PHE A 594 -17.85 -15.16 0.75
C PHE A 594 -18.41 -13.72 0.73
N THR A 595 -17.60 -12.71 1.04
CA THR A 595 -18.01 -11.29 1.01
C THR A 595 -18.40 -10.83 -0.40
N VAL A 596 -17.66 -11.25 -1.43
CA VAL A 596 -17.99 -10.97 -2.84
C VAL A 596 -19.28 -11.70 -3.24
N TRP A 597 -19.42 -12.96 -2.86
CA TRP A 597 -20.66 -13.71 -3.10
C TRP A 597 -21.85 -13.01 -2.45
N TYR A 598 -21.73 -12.58 -1.19
CA TYR A 598 -22.78 -11.84 -0.50
C TYR A 598 -23.13 -10.53 -1.22
N ALA A 599 -22.12 -9.74 -1.63
CA ALA A 599 -22.34 -8.49 -2.36
C ALA A 599 -23.07 -8.70 -3.70
N VAL A 600 -22.71 -9.75 -4.44
CA VAL A 600 -23.37 -10.11 -5.70
C VAL A 600 -24.81 -10.56 -5.45
N HIS A 601 -25.02 -11.43 -4.46
CA HIS A 601 -26.35 -11.96 -4.11
C HIS A 601 -27.30 -10.87 -3.60
N SER A 602 -26.77 -9.90 -2.84
CA SER A 602 -27.50 -8.73 -2.33
C SER A 602 -27.55 -7.56 -3.32
N HIS A 603 -27.12 -7.73 -4.57
CA HIS A 603 -27.08 -6.71 -5.62
C HIS A 603 -26.29 -5.42 -5.29
N ILE A 604 -25.28 -5.51 -4.40
CA ILE A 604 -24.45 -4.36 -3.98
C ILE A 604 -23.22 -4.23 -4.89
N PHE A 605 -23.42 -4.05 -6.17
CA PHE A 605 -22.37 -4.08 -7.21
C PHE A 605 -21.33 -2.97 -7.08
N ALA A 606 -21.70 -1.81 -6.51
CA ALA A 606 -20.79 -0.68 -6.33
C ALA A 606 -19.57 -0.99 -5.45
N THR A 607 -19.67 -1.98 -4.56
CA THR A 607 -18.57 -2.38 -3.67
C THR A 607 -17.60 -3.38 -4.31
N LEU A 608 -18.01 -4.06 -5.39
CA LEU A 608 -17.24 -5.15 -6.01
C LEU A 608 -15.81 -4.76 -6.41
N PRO A 609 -15.54 -3.59 -7.03
CA PRO A 609 -14.17 -3.22 -7.39
C PRO A 609 -13.22 -3.23 -6.19
N PHE A 610 -13.69 -2.77 -5.03
CA PHE A 610 -12.91 -2.74 -3.79
C PHE A 610 -12.73 -4.13 -3.18
N LEU A 611 -13.80 -4.91 -3.11
CA LEU A 611 -13.77 -6.28 -2.60
C LEU A 611 -12.85 -7.17 -3.44
N LEU A 612 -12.85 -6.99 -4.76
CA LEU A 612 -11.95 -7.72 -5.67
C LEU A 612 -10.47 -7.37 -5.44
N VAL A 613 -10.15 -6.13 -5.10
CA VAL A 613 -8.76 -5.75 -4.75
C VAL A 613 -8.27 -6.53 -3.51
N TYR A 614 -9.11 -6.67 -2.48
CA TYR A 614 -8.80 -7.48 -1.29
C TYR A 614 -8.68 -8.97 -1.65
N LEU A 615 -9.67 -9.50 -2.36
CA LEU A 615 -9.70 -10.91 -2.77
C LEU A 615 -8.46 -11.28 -3.58
N LEU A 616 -8.15 -10.51 -4.63
CA LEU A 616 -7.00 -10.75 -5.50
C LEU A 616 -5.68 -10.60 -4.73
N GLY A 617 -5.59 -9.64 -3.82
CA GLY A 617 -4.41 -9.41 -3.00
C GLY A 617 -4.08 -10.61 -2.11
N TYR A 618 -5.04 -11.06 -1.31
CA TYR A 618 -4.84 -12.20 -0.40
C TYR A 618 -4.69 -13.52 -1.16
N ALA A 619 -5.48 -13.75 -2.23
CA ALA A 619 -5.38 -14.95 -3.05
C ALA A 619 -4.01 -15.05 -3.73
N TYR A 620 -3.55 -13.99 -4.36
CA TYR A 620 -2.24 -13.96 -5.01
C TYR A 620 -1.11 -14.19 -4.00
N ALA A 621 -1.16 -13.52 -2.85
CA ALA A 621 -0.18 -13.68 -1.78
C ALA A 621 -0.10 -15.11 -1.25
N ALA A 622 -1.26 -15.72 -0.97
CA ALA A 622 -1.35 -17.09 -0.46
C ALA A 622 -0.87 -18.11 -1.49
N VAL A 623 -1.42 -18.06 -2.70
CA VAL A 623 -1.11 -19.02 -3.77
C VAL A 623 0.36 -18.97 -4.14
N MET A 624 0.90 -17.77 -4.42
CA MET A 624 2.30 -17.61 -4.81
C MET A 624 3.26 -18.04 -3.70
N SER A 625 2.97 -17.71 -2.44
CA SER A 625 3.80 -18.12 -1.31
C SER A 625 3.82 -19.65 -1.11
N ILE A 626 2.68 -20.32 -1.31
CA ILE A 626 2.57 -21.78 -1.16
C ILE A 626 3.22 -22.48 -2.35
N VAL A 627 2.89 -22.07 -3.57
CA VAL A 627 3.39 -22.71 -4.80
C VAL A 627 4.91 -22.57 -4.89
N GLN A 628 5.42 -21.35 -4.75
CA GLN A 628 6.86 -21.11 -4.80
C GLN A 628 7.60 -21.81 -3.66
N GLY A 629 7.02 -21.82 -2.43
CA GLY A 629 7.57 -22.55 -1.29
C GLY A 629 7.66 -24.07 -1.50
N ARG A 630 6.64 -24.69 -2.13
CA ARG A 630 6.64 -26.14 -2.46
C ARG A 630 7.65 -26.51 -3.54
N ILE A 631 7.79 -25.68 -4.56
CA ILE A 631 8.76 -25.91 -5.65
C ILE A 631 10.18 -25.89 -5.09
N GLY A 632 10.50 -24.95 -4.19
CA GLY A 632 11.79 -24.91 -3.52
C GLY A 632 12.10 -26.16 -2.69
N LEU A 633 11.09 -26.70 -1.97
CA LEU A 633 11.25 -27.90 -1.15
C LEU A 633 11.52 -29.18 -1.96
N ARG A 634 10.86 -29.37 -3.08
CA ARG A 634 11.04 -30.58 -3.91
C ARG A 634 12.45 -30.71 -4.50
N ARG A 635 13.12 -29.59 -4.78
CA ARG A 635 14.45 -29.57 -5.41
C ARG A 635 15.61 -29.59 -4.43
N THR A 636 15.47 -29.03 -3.23
CA THR A 636 16.51 -29.20 -2.19
C THR A 636 16.67 -30.65 -1.75
N ASN A 637 15.59 -31.45 -1.83
CA ASN A 637 15.65 -32.91 -1.54
C ASN A 637 16.26 -33.72 -2.70
N VAL A 638 16.40 -33.17 -3.91
CA VAL A 638 17.02 -33.83 -5.07
C VAL A 638 18.52 -33.53 -5.16
N ILE A 639 18.97 -32.38 -4.63
CA ILE A 639 20.39 -31.96 -4.64
C ILE A 639 21.12 -32.46 -3.38
N GLY A 640 20.39 -32.88 -2.35
CA GLY A 640 20.92 -33.44 -1.10
C GLY A 640 20.96 -34.98 -1.09
N LYS A 641 20.76 -35.64 -2.21
CA LYS A 641 21.09 -37.03 -2.51
C LYS A 641 22.16 -37.04 -3.60
#